data_23039ce03ff27762a143296aaab87545
#
_entry.id   23039ce03ff27762a143296aaab87545
#
_cell.length_a   1.000
_cell.length_b   1.000
_cell.length_c   1.000
_cell.angle_alpha   90.00
_cell.angle_beta   90.00
_cell.angle_gamma   90.00
#
_symmetry.space_group_name_H-M   'P 1'
#
loop_
_entity.id
_entity.type
_entity.pdbx_description
1 polymer ?
#
loop_
_entity_poly.entity_id
_entity_poly.type
_entity_poly.pdbx_seq_one_letter_code
_entity_poly.pdbx_strand_id
1 'polypeptide(L)'
;MAFGISADAEDITSPNGQIKVNFTLDGTVPTYSVTYQGKTIIKPSRLGYQLAKGGKDLLSDFSVINEKTSTFDETWTPVWGENKSIRNHYNDMLVELKQNSTDSYMNVRFRVYDDGVGLRYEFPQKGSLNYFTIKEERTEFAMTGDHTAWWIPGDYDTQEYEYTKTRLSGIRPALHAAVSSNLSQTVFSDTGVQTSLQLKTDDGIYINLHEAALVDYPAMHLNLDDKTMTFTSWLTPDAQGMKGYMQTPFKSPWRTMVITDDARKVLSSNLILNLNEPCKIKDTSWIHPVKYVGVWWEMISGKGEWAYTHDYPTVKLDGTDYVHAKPSGKHSANNANVRRYIDFAAAHGFDAVLVEGWNIGWEDWSGYMKEKVFDFLTPYPDFDIKALNEYAHSKGVKLIMHHETSSSVMNYEKYMDRAYQLMKDYGYDAVKSGYVGNIIPRGEHHYSQLEINHYLHAVTRAADYHIMVNAHEAVRPTGLCRTYPNLIGNESARGTEYQAFGGTKPGHTAILPFTRLQGGPMDYTPGIFEMDCANGSHCNSTICGQLALYVTMYSPLQMAADFPENYEKHMDAFQFIKDVAVDWDKSIYLEAEPMEYITAARKAKGSDNWFVGGVTGMKAHQSTVKLDFLEKGKKYVATIYQDAKNANYKTNPQAYVITKKTVTSKSVLKLNSVAGGGFAISLLAQ
;
A
#
# COMPACT_ATOMS: atom_id res chain seq x y z
N MET A 1 31.44 13.05 -46.25
CA MET A 1 31.96 12.30 -45.09
C MET A 1 31.07 12.63 -43.93
N ALA A 2 30.18 11.71 -43.58
CA ALA A 2 29.39 11.85 -42.37
C ALA A 2 30.28 11.35 -41.22
N PHE A 3 30.65 12.20 -40.31
CA PHE A 3 31.22 11.83 -39.04
C PHE A 3 30.14 11.12 -38.25
N GLY A 4 30.20 9.82 -38.16
CA GLY A 4 29.46 9.08 -37.18
C GLY A 4 29.97 9.49 -35.78
N ILE A 5 29.20 10.22 -35.04
CA ILE A 5 29.37 10.37 -33.60
C ILE A 5 29.07 8.98 -33.06
N SER A 6 30.13 8.23 -32.64
CA SER A 6 29.88 7.09 -31.74
C SER A 6 29.20 7.68 -30.52
N ALA A 7 28.00 7.25 -30.22
CA ALA A 7 27.34 7.63 -28.99
C ALA A 7 28.20 7.05 -27.86
N ASP A 8 28.99 7.89 -27.22
CA ASP A 8 29.66 7.54 -25.98
C ASP A 8 28.58 7.17 -24.98
N ALA A 9 28.83 6.13 -24.19
CA ALA A 9 27.93 5.70 -23.12
C ALA A 9 27.83 6.83 -22.08
N GLU A 10 26.61 7.30 -21.81
CA GLU A 10 26.40 8.38 -20.87
C GLU A 10 26.18 7.79 -19.46
N ASP A 11 26.96 8.27 -18.52
CA ASP A 11 26.96 7.78 -17.14
C ASP A 11 26.42 8.83 -16.18
N ILE A 12 25.55 8.39 -15.29
CA ILE A 12 25.12 9.19 -14.15
C ILE A 12 25.27 8.42 -12.84
N THR A 13 25.78 9.08 -11.80
CA THR A 13 25.97 8.47 -10.47
C THR A 13 25.04 9.08 -9.45
N SER A 14 24.78 8.34 -8.36
CA SER A 14 24.15 8.90 -7.16
C SER A 14 25.04 9.98 -6.53
N PRO A 15 24.49 10.88 -5.70
CA PRO A 15 25.27 11.92 -5.02
C PRO A 15 26.44 11.34 -4.19
N ASN A 16 26.27 10.17 -3.57
CA ASN A 16 27.35 9.47 -2.82
C ASN A 16 28.25 8.61 -3.73
N GLY A 17 28.01 8.55 -5.04
CA GLY A 17 28.82 7.81 -6.02
C GLY A 17 28.68 6.28 -5.96
N GLN A 18 27.77 5.71 -5.15
CA GLN A 18 27.66 4.27 -4.99
C GLN A 18 26.81 3.59 -6.06
N ILE A 19 25.79 4.27 -6.55
CA ILE A 19 24.92 3.78 -7.63
C ILE A 19 25.31 4.50 -8.93
N LYS A 20 25.48 3.76 -10.01
CA LYS A 20 25.77 4.30 -11.31
C LYS A 20 24.81 3.71 -12.34
N VAL A 21 24.20 4.56 -13.14
CA VAL A 21 23.41 4.19 -14.32
C VAL A 21 24.23 4.54 -15.56
N ASN A 22 24.32 3.59 -16.47
CA ASN A 22 24.87 3.80 -17.79
C ASN A 22 23.73 3.68 -18.81
N PHE A 23 23.59 4.69 -19.69
CA PHE A 23 22.67 4.65 -20.83
C PHE A 23 23.50 4.54 -22.13
N THR A 24 23.03 3.73 -23.07
CA THR A 24 23.68 3.58 -24.39
C THR A 24 22.64 3.19 -25.45
N LEU A 25 22.96 3.45 -26.71
CA LEU A 25 22.28 2.82 -27.84
C LEU A 25 23.04 1.57 -28.22
N ASP A 26 22.46 0.38 -28.03
CA ASP A 26 22.99 -0.87 -28.61
C ASP A 26 22.57 -0.93 -30.08
N GLY A 27 23.49 -0.47 -30.95
CA GLY A 27 23.16 -0.12 -32.32
C GLY A 27 22.23 1.10 -32.38
N THR A 28 20.93 0.88 -32.39
CA THR A 28 19.89 1.93 -32.36
C THR A 28 18.83 1.67 -31.32
N VAL A 29 19.07 0.69 -30.42
CA VAL A 29 18.14 0.27 -29.36
C VAL A 29 18.49 0.95 -28.04
N PRO A 30 17.61 1.74 -27.44
CA PRO A 30 17.84 2.33 -26.13
C PRO A 30 18.05 1.25 -25.07
N THR A 31 19.15 1.32 -24.35
CA THR A 31 19.58 0.30 -23.39
C THR A 31 20.18 0.98 -22.16
N TYR A 32 19.97 0.43 -20.98
CA TYR A 32 20.56 0.91 -19.74
C TYR A 32 21.10 -0.24 -18.91
N SER A 33 22.01 0.06 -18.00
CA SER A 33 22.49 -0.85 -16.97
C SER A 33 22.70 -0.11 -15.65
N VAL A 34 22.72 -0.86 -14.53
CA VAL A 34 22.88 -0.28 -13.19
C VAL A 34 23.96 -1.05 -12.44
N THR A 35 24.87 -0.31 -11.80
CA THR A 35 25.86 -0.86 -10.87
C THR A 35 25.70 -0.26 -9.48
N TYR A 36 26.04 -1.04 -8.45
CA TYR A 36 26.10 -0.63 -7.05
C TYR A 36 27.46 -0.99 -6.49
N GLN A 37 28.22 0.02 -5.99
CA GLN A 37 29.58 -0.16 -5.47
C GLN A 37 30.49 -0.91 -6.47
N GLY A 38 30.34 -0.61 -7.77
CA GLY A 38 31.11 -1.24 -8.85
C GLY A 38 30.63 -2.62 -9.28
N LYS A 39 29.64 -3.22 -8.62
CA LYS A 39 29.03 -4.50 -9.02
C LYS A 39 27.82 -4.25 -9.92
N THR A 40 27.69 -5.02 -11.00
CA THR A 40 26.49 -5.01 -11.84
C THR A 40 25.29 -5.55 -11.08
N ILE A 41 24.20 -4.80 -11.07
CA ILE A 41 22.91 -5.15 -10.47
C ILE A 41 21.88 -5.43 -11.55
N ILE A 42 21.77 -4.52 -12.52
CA ILE A 42 20.96 -4.69 -13.72
C ILE A 42 21.91 -4.75 -14.92
N LYS A 43 21.89 -5.87 -15.63
CA LYS A 43 22.63 -6.03 -16.90
C LYS A 43 22.02 -5.13 -17.99
N PRO A 44 22.68 -4.96 -19.14
CA PRO A 44 22.11 -4.22 -20.26
C PRO A 44 20.67 -4.65 -20.54
N SER A 45 19.74 -3.71 -20.41
CA SER A 45 18.30 -3.88 -20.42
C SER A 45 17.67 -2.91 -21.40
N ARG A 46 16.81 -3.40 -22.27
CA ARG A 46 16.21 -2.62 -23.37
C ARG A 46 15.05 -1.76 -22.84
N LEU A 47 14.85 -0.64 -23.52
CA LEU A 47 13.80 0.34 -23.27
C LEU A 47 12.97 0.57 -24.52
N GLY A 48 11.67 0.87 -24.36
CA GLY A 48 10.82 1.29 -25.46
C GLY A 48 9.38 0.84 -25.36
N TYR A 49 8.65 1.04 -26.45
CA TYR A 49 7.20 0.75 -26.53
C TYR A 49 6.85 0.03 -27.82
N GLN A 50 5.91 -0.92 -27.72
CA GLN A 50 5.11 -1.40 -28.83
C GLN A 50 3.82 -0.57 -28.89
N LEU A 51 3.49 -0.06 -30.07
CA LEU A 51 2.29 0.73 -30.29
C LEU A 51 1.23 -0.10 -30.98
N ALA A 52 -0.02 0.04 -30.54
CA ALA A 52 -1.18 -0.53 -31.22
C ALA A 52 -1.68 0.39 -32.34
N LYS A 53 -1.63 1.70 -32.11
CA LYS A 53 -2.03 2.76 -33.03
C LYS A 53 -1.19 4.02 -32.82
N GLY A 54 -1.13 4.86 -33.84
CA GLY A 54 -0.57 6.22 -33.76
C GLY A 54 0.90 6.34 -34.16
N GLY A 55 1.56 5.23 -34.59
CA GLY A 55 2.95 5.30 -35.01
C GLY A 55 3.60 3.92 -35.21
N LYS A 56 4.87 3.93 -35.58
CA LYS A 56 5.76 2.76 -35.59
C LYS A 56 6.20 2.46 -34.15
N ASP A 57 6.47 1.18 -33.86
CA ASP A 57 7.03 0.76 -32.57
C ASP A 57 8.28 1.55 -32.20
N LEU A 58 8.35 1.97 -30.95
CA LEU A 58 9.44 2.76 -30.38
C LEU A 58 10.43 1.85 -29.65
N LEU A 59 10.99 0.85 -30.36
CA LEU A 59 11.90 -0.16 -29.80
C LEU A 59 13.32 -0.01 -30.31
N SER A 60 13.51 0.63 -31.46
CA SER A 60 14.81 0.79 -32.14
C SER A 60 14.77 1.95 -33.12
N ASP A 61 15.87 2.11 -33.87
CA ASP A 61 16.01 3.13 -34.90
C ASP A 61 16.18 4.55 -34.31
N PHE A 62 16.75 4.62 -33.10
CA PHE A 62 16.97 5.88 -32.40
C PHE A 62 18.37 6.46 -32.60
N SER A 63 18.43 7.78 -32.51
CA SER A 63 19.66 8.57 -32.30
C SER A 63 19.45 9.45 -31.06
N VAL A 64 20.51 9.63 -30.27
CA VAL A 64 20.55 10.65 -29.22
C VAL A 64 20.72 12.01 -29.89
N ILE A 65 19.81 12.93 -29.62
CA ILE A 65 19.84 14.28 -30.19
C ILE A 65 20.28 15.34 -29.17
N ASN A 66 20.16 15.02 -27.89
CA ASN A 66 20.57 15.90 -26.79
C ASN A 66 20.63 15.13 -25.48
N GLU A 67 21.45 15.64 -24.55
CA GLU A 67 21.53 15.16 -23.17
C GLU A 67 21.63 16.33 -22.22
N LYS A 68 20.99 16.17 -21.06
CA LYS A 68 20.99 17.19 -20.00
C LYS A 68 21.16 16.49 -18.64
N THR A 69 22.11 16.97 -17.87
CA THR A 69 22.33 16.53 -16.49
C THR A 69 22.12 17.69 -15.52
N SER A 70 21.67 17.37 -14.32
CA SER A 70 21.52 18.34 -13.24
C SER A 70 21.54 17.63 -11.87
N THR A 71 21.70 18.40 -10.80
CA THR A 71 21.60 17.93 -9.41
C THR A 71 20.48 18.67 -8.71
N PHE A 72 19.75 17.97 -7.85
CA PHE A 72 18.66 18.54 -7.06
C PHE A 72 18.81 18.13 -5.59
N ASP A 73 18.60 19.07 -4.67
CA ASP A 73 18.67 18.84 -3.23
C ASP A 73 17.71 19.76 -2.50
N GLU A 74 16.69 19.19 -1.92
CA GLU A 74 15.73 19.89 -1.04
C GLU A 74 15.36 19.03 0.15
N THR A 75 14.83 19.66 1.18
CA THR A 75 14.17 18.95 2.28
C THR A 75 12.73 19.44 2.38
N TRP A 76 11.79 18.52 2.33
CA TRP A 76 10.36 18.83 2.42
C TRP A 76 9.73 18.22 3.67
N THR A 77 8.61 18.77 4.10
CA THR A 77 7.86 18.32 5.28
C THR A 77 6.57 17.66 4.83
N PRO A 78 6.35 16.38 5.11
CA PRO A 78 5.07 15.71 4.83
C PRO A 78 3.96 16.24 5.76
N VAL A 79 2.72 16.20 5.30
CA VAL A 79 1.54 16.56 6.10
C VAL A 79 1.40 15.60 7.29
N TRP A 80 1.62 14.32 7.02
CA TRP A 80 1.76 13.23 7.97
C TRP A 80 2.78 12.22 7.43
N GLY A 81 3.36 11.40 8.27
CA GLY A 81 4.35 10.44 7.78
C GLY A 81 5.16 9.75 8.85
N GLU A 82 6.14 9.01 8.38
CA GLU A 82 7.10 8.28 9.23
C GLU A 82 8.22 9.18 9.75
N ASN A 83 8.42 10.35 9.14
CA ASN A 83 9.48 11.31 9.50
C ASN A 83 8.98 12.74 9.37
N LYS A 84 9.46 13.62 10.25
CA LYS A 84 9.14 15.05 10.24
C LYS A 84 9.60 15.76 8.97
N SER A 85 10.72 15.32 8.40
CA SER A 85 11.28 15.88 7.18
C SER A 85 11.93 14.80 6.33
N ILE A 86 11.87 14.96 5.03
CA ILE A 86 12.39 14.03 4.04
C ILE A 86 13.31 14.80 3.07
N ARG A 87 14.56 14.36 2.94
CA ARG A 87 15.49 14.90 1.96
C ARG A 87 15.20 14.29 0.59
N ASN A 88 15.13 15.13 -0.43
CA ASN A 88 15.00 14.76 -1.83
C ASN A 88 16.27 15.18 -2.57
N HIS A 89 17.23 14.27 -2.66
CA HIS A 89 18.57 14.56 -3.19
C HIS A 89 18.95 13.52 -4.26
N TYR A 90 19.12 13.99 -5.49
CA TYR A 90 19.43 13.12 -6.62
C TYR A 90 20.23 13.84 -7.70
N ASN A 91 20.88 13.08 -8.56
CA ASN A 91 21.37 13.52 -9.86
C ASN A 91 20.35 13.09 -10.94
N ASP A 92 20.09 13.98 -11.89
CA ASP A 92 19.08 13.83 -12.95
C ASP A 92 19.79 13.80 -14.32
N MET A 93 19.41 12.86 -15.18
CA MET A 93 19.85 12.78 -16.56
C MET A 93 18.65 12.62 -17.49
N LEU A 94 18.49 13.51 -18.44
CA LEU A 94 17.51 13.43 -19.52
C LEU A 94 18.21 13.15 -20.83
N VAL A 95 17.93 12.01 -21.46
CA VAL A 95 18.38 11.64 -22.79
C VAL A 95 17.25 11.86 -23.78
N GLU A 96 17.43 12.78 -24.72
CA GLU A 96 16.44 13.11 -25.74
C GLU A 96 16.72 12.27 -27.01
N LEU A 97 15.73 11.43 -27.38
CA LEU A 97 15.83 10.48 -28.49
C LEU A 97 14.91 10.88 -29.64
N LYS A 98 15.40 10.75 -30.87
CA LYS A 98 14.63 10.83 -32.10
C LYS A 98 14.71 9.53 -32.87
N GLN A 99 13.56 8.97 -33.29
CA GLN A 99 13.52 7.81 -34.18
C GLN A 99 13.86 8.25 -35.60
N ASN A 100 14.87 7.61 -36.24
CA ASN A 100 15.47 8.07 -37.49
C ASN A 100 14.53 7.99 -38.71
N SER A 101 13.73 6.92 -38.80
CA SER A 101 12.82 6.69 -39.94
C SER A 101 11.45 7.38 -39.78
N THR A 102 11.20 8.01 -38.65
CA THR A 102 9.95 8.75 -38.36
C THR A 102 10.30 10.12 -37.77
N ASP A 103 9.31 10.96 -37.56
CA ASP A 103 9.48 12.20 -36.79
C ASP A 103 8.93 12.03 -35.35
N SER A 104 9.23 10.87 -34.73
CA SER A 104 8.80 10.53 -33.38
C SER A 104 9.92 10.77 -32.38
N TYR A 105 9.55 11.28 -31.21
CA TYR A 105 10.47 11.60 -30.11
C TYR A 105 10.05 10.83 -28.85
N MET A 106 11.03 10.22 -28.20
CA MET A 106 10.88 9.51 -26.91
C MET A 106 12.10 9.80 -26.06
N ASN A 107 11.92 10.56 -24.99
CA ASN A 107 13.00 10.86 -24.06
C ASN A 107 13.02 9.84 -22.93
N VAL A 108 14.19 9.56 -22.38
CA VAL A 108 14.38 8.74 -21.18
C VAL A 108 15.00 9.61 -20.10
N ARG A 109 14.36 9.66 -18.93
CA ARG A 109 14.88 10.38 -17.77
C ARG A 109 15.27 9.40 -16.68
N PHE A 110 16.45 9.62 -16.11
CA PHE A 110 16.94 8.91 -14.93
C PHE A 110 17.08 9.89 -13.77
N ARG A 111 16.64 9.50 -12.58
CA ARG A 111 16.99 10.13 -11.31
C ARG A 111 17.68 9.11 -10.42
N VAL A 112 18.91 9.43 -10.04
CA VAL A 112 19.75 8.51 -9.27
C VAL A 112 19.94 9.08 -7.87
N TYR A 113 19.40 8.35 -6.90
CA TYR A 113 19.45 8.64 -5.46
C TYR A 113 20.50 7.78 -4.79
N ASP A 114 20.83 8.08 -3.53
CA ASP A 114 21.78 7.28 -2.74
C ASP A 114 21.24 5.87 -2.40
N ASP A 115 19.92 5.67 -2.48
CA ASP A 115 19.21 4.44 -2.16
C ASP A 115 18.56 3.76 -3.40
N GLY A 116 18.68 4.35 -4.60
CA GLY A 116 18.09 3.74 -5.78
C GLY A 116 17.96 4.63 -7.00
N VAL A 117 17.22 4.12 -7.97
CA VAL A 117 17.04 4.73 -9.29
C VAL A 117 15.56 4.81 -9.65
N GLY A 118 15.14 5.94 -10.19
CA GLY A 118 13.91 6.11 -10.93
C GLY A 118 14.20 6.33 -12.40
N LEU A 119 13.52 5.63 -13.30
CA LEU A 119 13.54 5.91 -14.74
C LEU A 119 12.11 6.11 -15.25
N ARG A 120 11.93 6.99 -16.22
CA ARG A 120 10.64 7.16 -16.91
C ARG A 120 10.84 7.64 -18.34
N TYR A 121 9.79 7.51 -19.13
CA TYR A 121 9.72 8.05 -20.48
C TYR A 121 9.01 9.39 -20.47
N GLU A 122 9.46 10.31 -21.35
CA GLU A 122 8.83 11.60 -21.57
C GLU A 122 8.64 11.81 -23.08
N PHE A 123 7.40 12.07 -23.47
CA PHE A 123 7.00 12.31 -24.86
C PHE A 123 6.72 13.80 -25.03
N PRO A 124 7.57 14.57 -25.71
CA PRO A 124 7.35 15.99 -25.91
C PRO A 124 6.24 16.23 -26.94
N GLN A 125 5.59 17.38 -26.87
CA GLN A 125 4.69 17.84 -27.93
C GLN A 125 5.49 18.30 -29.16
N LYS A 126 6.04 17.34 -29.89
CA LYS A 126 6.95 17.56 -31.00
C LYS A 126 6.86 16.38 -31.98
N GLY A 127 6.96 16.69 -33.27
CA GLY A 127 6.97 15.70 -34.34
C GLY A 127 5.60 15.10 -34.63
N SER A 128 5.60 13.84 -35.07
CA SER A 128 4.39 13.15 -35.57
C SER A 128 3.59 12.41 -34.47
N LEU A 129 4.20 12.17 -33.29
CA LEU A 129 3.58 11.40 -32.23
C LEU A 129 2.72 12.31 -31.32
N ASN A 130 1.42 12.46 -31.67
CA ASN A 130 0.49 13.31 -30.93
C ASN A 130 -0.51 12.50 -30.10
N TYR A 131 -1.19 11.54 -30.72
CA TYR A 131 -2.09 10.56 -30.10
C TYR A 131 -1.61 9.17 -30.45
N PHE A 132 -1.43 8.34 -29.45
CA PHE A 132 -1.01 6.96 -29.67
C PHE A 132 -1.58 6.02 -28.62
N THR A 133 -1.72 4.75 -29.02
CA THR A 133 -2.21 3.70 -28.13
C THR A 133 -1.06 2.73 -27.87
N ILE A 134 -0.78 2.48 -26.61
CA ILE A 134 0.25 1.54 -26.16
C ILE A 134 -0.31 0.12 -26.28
N LYS A 135 0.43 -0.76 -26.98
CA LYS A 135 0.22 -2.20 -26.96
C LYS A 135 0.95 -2.82 -25.77
N GLU A 136 2.22 -2.42 -25.55
CA GLU A 136 3.01 -2.84 -24.40
C GLU A 136 4.19 -1.89 -24.17
N GLU A 137 4.52 -1.61 -22.93
CA GLU A 137 5.81 -1.05 -22.53
C GLU A 137 6.84 -2.18 -22.43
N ARG A 138 8.03 -1.97 -22.94
CA ARG A 138 9.11 -2.96 -23.00
C ARG A 138 10.31 -2.56 -22.15
N THR A 139 10.07 -2.07 -20.96
CA THR A 139 11.12 -1.80 -19.98
C THR A 139 11.61 -3.12 -19.40
N GLU A 140 12.88 -3.44 -19.63
CA GLU A 140 13.52 -4.65 -19.12
C GLU A 140 14.29 -4.37 -17.82
N PHE A 141 14.41 -5.42 -16.99
CA PHE A 141 15.24 -5.50 -15.79
C PHE A 141 15.99 -6.84 -15.85
N ALA A 142 17.13 -6.87 -16.52
CA ALA A 142 17.91 -8.09 -16.72
C ALA A 142 18.76 -8.37 -15.48
N MET A 143 18.33 -9.33 -14.68
CA MET A 143 18.99 -9.70 -13.42
C MET A 143 20.30 -10.43 -13.66
N THR A 144 21.24 -10.28 -12.72
CA THR A 144 22.58 -10.88 -12.81
C THR A 144 22.63 -12.37 -12.51
N GLY A 145 21.56 -12.93 -11.96
CA GLY A 145 21.49 -14.35 -11.62
C GLY A 145 20.12 -14.79 -11.16
N ASP A 146 20.04 -16.03 -10.75
CA ASP A 146 18.83 -16.64 -10.16
C ASP A 146 18.71 -16.24 -8.69
N HIS A 147 18.25 -15.01 -8.45
CA HIS A 147 18.18 -14.41 -7.12
C HIS A 147 17.02 -14.96 -6.29
N THR A 148 17.09 -14.80 -4.96
CA THR A 148 15.94 -15.01 -4.08
C THR A 148 14.91 -13.91 -4.31
N ALA A 149 13.64 -14.30 -4.44
CA ALA A 149 12.51 -13.40 -4.66
C ALA A 149 11.40 -13.64 -3.64
N TRP A 150 10.77 -12.57 -3.19
CA TRP A 150 9.50 -12.56 -2.45
C TRP A 150 8.47 -11.92 -3.35
N TRP A 151 7.48 -12.68 -3.75
CA TRP A 151 6.57 -12.33 -4.82
C TRP A 151 5.14 -12.81 -4.56
N ILE A 152 4.20 -12.19 -5.25
CA ILE A 152 2.82 -12.65 -5.41
C ILE A 152 2.51 -12.81 -6.90
N PRO A 153 1.54 -13.68 -7.27
CA PRO A 153 1.14 -13.87 -8.67
C PRO A 153 0.80 -12.57 -9.38
N GLY A 154 1.23 -12.43 -10.63
CA GLY A 154 0.84 -11.32 -11.49
C GLY A 154 -0.64 -11.42 -11.85
N ASP A 155 -1.42 -10.45 -11.40
CA ASP A 155 -2.87 -10.43 -11.54
C ASP A 155 -3.35 -9.00 -11.81
N TYR A 156 -4.34 -8.85 -12.71
CA TYR A 156 -4.86 -7.54 -13.09
C TYR A 156 -5.92 -6.98 -12.13
N ASP A 157 -6.44 -7.82 -11.20
CA ASP A 157 -7.63 -7.50 -10.44
C ASP A 157 -7.46 -7.60 -8.92
N THR A 158 -6.45 -8.32 -8.41
CA THR A 158 -6.21 -8.44 -6.97
C THR A 158 -4.74 -8.53 -6.61
N GLN A 159 -4.41 -8.07 -5.39
CA GLN A 159 -3.09 -8.20 -4.75
C GLN A 159 -3.17 -8.97 -3.43
N GLU A 160 -4.31 -9.58 -3.13
CA GLU A 160 -4.61 -10.20 -1.84
C GLU A 160 -4.09 -11.63 -1.75
N TYR A 161 -2.88 -11.85 -2.23
CA TYR A 161 -2.15 -13.12 -2.13
C TYR A 161 -1.19 -13.15 -0.95
N GLU A 162 -0.93 -14.33 -0.40
CA GLU A 162 0.24 -14.53 0.46
C GLU A 162 1.52 -14.43 -0.37
N TYR A 163 2.54 -13.76 0.19
CA TYR A 163 3.85 -13.72 -0.46
C TYR A 163 4.52 -15.10 -0.44
N THR A 164 5.08 -15.46 -1.58
CA THR A 164 5.84 -16.68 -1.79
C THR A 164 7.33 -16.33 -1.89
N LYS A 165 8.18 -17.14 -1.25
CA LYS A 165 9.65 -17.01 -1.31
C LYS A 165 10.22 -18.13 -2.14
N THR A 166 10.89 -17.83 -3.27
CA THR A 166 11.61 -18.79 -4.11
C THR A 166 12.86 -18.18 -4.71
N ARG A 167 13.62 -18.95 -5.46
CA ARG A 167 14.53 -18.40 -6.49
C ARG A 167 13.70 -17.91 -7.67
N LEU A 168 14.25 -17.09 -8.56
CA LEU A 168 13.57 -16.65 -9.78
C LEU A 168 13.10 -17.82 -10.63
N SER A 169 13.98 -18.83 -10.81
CA SER A 169 13.66 -20.09 -11.50
C SER A 169 12.52 -20.89 -10.86
N GLY A 170 12.26 -20.65 -9.58
CA GLY A 170 11.19 -21.29 -8.81
C GLY A 170 9.82 -20.63 -8.97
N ILE A 171 9.70 -19.47 -9.65
CA ILE A 171 8.41 -18.78 -9.82
C ILE A 171 7.45 -19.64 -10.65
N ARG A 172 7.86 -20.08 -11.84
CA ARG A 172 7.01 -20.89 -12.73
C ARG A 172 6.43 -22.14 -12.05
N PRO A 173 7.22 -23.01 -11.44
CA PRO A 173 6.67 -24.22 -10.80
C PRO A 173 5.82 -23.94 -9.56
N ALA A 174 5.98 -22.78 -8.91
CA ALA A 174 5.25 -22.42 -7.69
C ALA A 174 3.99 -21.58 -7.96
N LEU A 175 3.84 -20.98 -9.14
CA LEU A 175 2.84 -19.96 -9.39
C LEU A 175 1.42 -20.45 -9.16
N HIS A 176 1.03 -21.60 -9.71
CA HIS A 176 -0.34 -22.13 -9.54
C HIS A 176 -0.69 -22.44 -8.09
N ALA A 177 0.29 -22.88 -7.29
CA ALA A 177 0.08 -23.14 -5.86
C ALA A 177 0.00 -21.83 -5.03
N ALA A 178 0.56 -20.73 -5.55
CA ALA A 178 0.50 -19.42 -4.91
C ALA A 178 -0.81 -18.67 -5.20
N VAL A 179 -1.57 -19.08 -6.22
CA VAL A 179 -2.86 -18.49 -6.57
C VAL A 179 -3.93 -19.02 -5.62
N SER A 180 -4.42 -18.16 -4.73
CA SER A 180 -5.61 -18.41 -3.91
C SER A 180 -6.84 -17.78 -4.57
N SER A 181 -8.03 -18.34 -4.32
CA SER A 181 -9.27 -17.79 -4.88
C SER A 181 -9.59 -16.41 -4.31
N ASN A 182 -10.11 -15.54 -5.17
CA ASN A 182 -10.63 -14.21 -4.84
C ASN A 182 -11.89 -13.94 -5.66
N LEU A 183 -12.68 -12.94 -5.28
CA LEU A 183 -13.91 -12.55 -6.01
C LEU A 183 -13.63 -11.93 -7.38
N SER A 184 -12.47 -11.30 -7.55
CA SER A 184 -11.96 -10.86 -8.86
C SER A 184 -10.54 -11.32 -9.03
N GLN A 185 -10.21 -11.89 -10.19
CA GLN A 185 -8.92 -12.55 -10.39
C GLN A 185 -8.62 -12.75 -11.86
N THR A 186 -7.48 -12.26 -12.33
CA THR A 186 -7.01 -12.46 -13.70
C THR A 186 -5.49 -12.60 -13.71
N VAL A 187 -5.00 -13.81 -13.46
CA VAL A 187 -3.58 -14.16 -13.57
C VAL A 187 -3.17 -14.21 -15.03
N PHE A 188 -2.17 -13.46 -15.43
CA PHE A 188 -1.85 -13.24 -16.84
C PHE A 188 -0.72 -14.12 -17.40
N SER A 189 0.10 -14.75 -16.55
CA SER A 189 1.26 -15.53 -16.99
C SER A 189 1.74 -16.50 -15.91
N ASP A 190 2.37 -17.61 -16.33
CA ASP A 190 3.01 -18.59 -15.43
C ASP A 190 4.28 -18.07 -14.74
N THR A 191 4.81 -16.92 -15.19
CA THR A 191 5.99 -16.26 -14.63
C THR A 191 5.74 -14.79 -14.32
N GLY A 192 4.46 -14.38 -14.37
CA GLY A 192 4.03 -13.04 -14.03
C GLY A 192 4.04 -12.81 -12.52
N VAL A 193 4.58 -11.67 -12.09
CA VAL A 193 4.58 -11.25 -10.69
C VAL A 193 4.16 -9.80 -10.57
N GLN A 194 3.65 -9.44 -9.41
CA GLN A 194 3.29 -8.05 -9.11
C GLN A 194 4.49 -7.26 -8.59
N THR A 195 4.40 -5.95 -8.70
CA THR A 195 5.24 -5.02 -7.95
C THR A 195 4.47 -4.56 -6.69
N SER A 196 5.11 -4.19 -5.62
CA SER A 196 6.55 -4.13 -5.36
C SER A 196 7.14 -5.54 -5.22
N LEU A 197 8.18 -5.82 -5.98
CA LEU A 197 8.89 -7.11 -5.97
C LEU A 197 10.19 -6.98 -5.18
N GLN A 198 10.33 -7.77 -4.11
CA GLN A 198 11.56 -7.79 -3.32
C GLN A 198 12.48 -8.93 -3.76
N LEU A 199 13.75 -8.61 -4.03
CA LEU A 199 14.80 -9.55 -4.41
C LEU A 199 15.99 -9.45 -3.46
N LYS A 200 16.78 -10.52 -3.39
CA LYS A 200 18.07 -10.55 -2.69
C LYS A 200 19.06 -11.39 -3.49
N THR A 201 20.21 -10.82 -3.77
CA THR A 201 21.32 -11.52 -4.44
C THR A 201 22.03 -12.46 -3.45
N ASP A 202 22.82 -13.42 -3.97
CA ASP A 202 23.55 -14.36 -3.11
C ASP A 202 24.66 -13.69 -2.30
N ASP A 203 25.16 -12.57 -2.76
CA ASP A 203 26.14 -11.73 -2.06
C ASP A 203 25.52 -10.65 -1.16
N GLY A 204 24.19 -10.73 -0.93
CA GLY A 204 23.49 -9.98 0.12
C GLY A 204 22.98 -8.61 -0.29
N ILE A 205 22.89 -8.28 -1.58
CA ILE A 205 22.30 -7.02 -2.05
C ILE A 205 20.80 -7.19 -2.19
N TYR A 206 20.03 -6.28 -1.60
CA TYR A 206 18.58 -6.18 -1.71
C TYR A 206 18.23 -5.27 -2.87
N ILE A 207 17.26 -5.72 -3.69
CA ILE A 207 16.73 -4.97 -4.83
C ILE A 207 15.23 -4.97 -4.72
N ASN A 208 14.60 -3.78 -4.74
CA ASN A 208 13.16 -3.68 -4.77
C ASN A 208 12.71 -3.02 -6.08
N LEU A 209 11.92 -3.73 -6.88
CA LEU A 209 11.39 -3.23 -8.15
C LEU A 209 9.94 -2.79 -7.95
N HIS A 210 9.65 -1.52 -8.29
CA HIS A 210 8.30 -0.96 -8.17
C HIS A 210 8.07 0.17 -9.18
N GLU A 211 7.01 0.95 -8.98
CA GLU A 211 6.68 2.13 -9.75
C GLU A 211 6.28 3.29 -8.84
N ALA A 212 6.42 4.52 -9.31
CA ALA A 212 6.04 5.72 -8.59
C ALA A 212 5.25 6.68 -9.47
N ALA A 213 4.39 7.50 -8.84
CA ALA A 213 3.59 8.52 -9.52
C ALA A 213 2.71 7.93 -10.65
N LEU A 214 1.95 6.91 -10.34
CA LEU A 214 1.01 6.26 -11.28
C LEU A 214 -0.19 7.19 -11.52
N VAL A 215 -0.17 7.89 -12.62
CA VAL A 215 -1.18 8.88 -13.04
C VAL A 215 -1.44 8.72 -14.53
N ASP A 216 -2.72 8.61 -14.91
CA ASP A 216 -3.20 8.47 -16.29
C ASP A 216 -2.45 7.41 -17.11
N TYR A 217 -2.22 6.26 -16.46
CA TYR A 217 -1.44 5.16 -17.02
C TYR A 217 -1.85 3.83 -16.34
N PRO A 218 -1.82 2.68 -17.03
CA PRO A 218 -2.10 1.40 -16.39
C PRO A 218 -0.97 0.97 -15.46
N ALA A 219 -1.31 0.23 -14.41
CA ALA A 219 -0.31 -0.27 -13.47
C ALA A 219 0.63 -1.30 -14.11
N MET A 220 1.90 -1.28 -13.67
CA MET A 220 2.94 -2.18 -14.12
C MET A 220 2.98 -3.45 -13.28
N HIS A 221 2.98 -4.59 -13.93
CA HIS A 221 3.43 -5.89 -13.43
C HIS A 221 4.74 -6.25 -14.11
N LEU A 222 5.34 -7.36 -13.74
CA LEU A 222 6.58 -7.87 -14.31
C LEU A 222 6.36 -9.31 -14.83
N ASN A 223 6.84 -9.59 -16.02
CA ASN A 223 6.86 -10.94 -16.58
C ASN A 223 8.29 -11.42 -16.70
N LEU A 224 8.61 -12.58 -16.12
CA LEU A 224 9.96 -13.12 -16.11
C LEU A 224 10.20 -14.04 -17.30
N ASP A 225 11.23 -13.75 -18.07
CA ASP A 225 11.89 -14.77 -18.88
C ASP A 225 12.86 -15.55 -17.96
N ASP A 226 12.42 -16.73 -17.55
CA ASP A 226 13.14 -17.59 -16.59
C ASP A 226 14.36 -18.32 -17.20
N LYS A 227 14.63 -18.12 -18.48
CA LYS A 227 15.87 -18.59 -19.15
C LYS A 227 16.99 -17.56 -19.06
N THR A 228 16.65 -16.29 -19.23
CA THR A 228 17.61 -15.17 -19.23
C THR A 228 17.65 -14.44 -17.91
N MET A 229 16.72 -14.73 -16.97
CA MET A 229 16.48 -14.02 -15.70
C MET A 229 16.20 -12.53 -15.96
N THR A 230 15.41 -12.24 -16.97
CA THR A 230 15.03 -10.88 -17.36
C THR A 230 13.55 -10.64 -17.11
N PHE A 231 13.23 -9.68 -16.25
CA PHE A 231 11.88 -9.16 -16.15
C PHE A 231 11.63 -8.15 -17.25
N THR A 232 10.42 -8.18 -17.81
CA THR A 232 9.90 -7.14 -18.70
C THR A 232 8.63 -6.58 -18.09
N SER A 233 8.46 -5.26 -18.14
CA SER A 233 7.20 -4.62 -17.73
C SER A 233 6.02 -5.24 -18.47
N TRP A 234 4.91 -5.39 -17.73
CA TRP A 234 3.67 -5.95 -18.23
C TRP A 234 2.51 -5.12 -17.72
N LEU A 235 1.94 -4.32 -18.59
CA LEU A 235 0.89 -3.38 -18.21
C LEU A 235 -0.49 -4.07 -18.16
N THR A 236 -1.36 -3.55 -17.29
CA THR A 236 -2.76 -3.99 -17.23
C THR A 236 -3.52 -3.51 -18.46
N PRO A 237 -4.19 -4.40 -19.21
CA PRO A 237 -5.02 -3.99 -20.36
C PRO A 237 -6.35 -3.38 -19.93
N ASP A 238 -6.96 -2.64 -20.86
CA ASP A 238 -8.38 -2.31 -20.82
C ASP A 238 -9.25 -3.45 -21.36
N ALA A 239 -10.58 -3.24 -21.42
CA ALA A 239 -11.55 -4.19 -21.95
C ALA A 239 -11.33 -4.57 -23.44
N GLN A 240 -10.53 -3.81 -24.18
CA GLN A 240 -10.20 -4.06 -25.59
C GLN A 240 -8.78 -4.65 -25.77
N GLY A 241 -8.05 -4.86 -24.66
CA GLY A 241 -6.67 -5.36 -24.66
C GLY A 241 -5.63 -4.29 -24.92
N MET A 242 -5.98 -2.99 -24.88
CA MET A 242 -5.04 -1.88 -25.01
C MET A 242 -4.42 -1.52 -23.66
N LYS A 243 -3.15 -1.11 -23.69
CA LYS A 243 -2.36 -0.82 -22.49
C LYS A 243 -2.23 0.67 -22.16
N GLY A 244 -3.04 1.51 -22.77
CA GLY A 244 -3.10 2.94 -22.51
C GLY A 244 -3.28 3.80 -23.75
N TYR A 245 -3.96 4.92 -23.55
CA TYR A 245 -4.27 5.92 -24.58
C TYR A 245 -3.57 7.22 -24.21
N MET A 246 -2.61 7.63 -25.02
CA MET A 246 -1.69 8.71 -24.72
C MET A 246 -1.90 9.92 -25.63
N GLN A 247 -1.74 11.08 -25.05
CA GLN A 247 -1.68 12.36 -25.77
C GLN A 247 -0.44 13.12 -25.33
N THR A 248 0.38 13.59 -26.28
CA THR A 248 1.55 14.41 -25.97
C THR A 248 1.16 15.85 -25.62
N PRO A 249 1.90 16.55 -24.74
CA PRO A 249 3.05 16.06 -23.99
C PRO A 249 2.65 15.10 -22.87
N PHE A 250 3.41 14.02 -22.70
CA PHE A 250 3.11 12.97 -21.73
C PHE A 250 4.37 12.52 -20.99
N LYS A 251 4.21 12.09 -19.75
CA LYS A 251 5.26 11.46 -18.93
C LYS A 251 4.70 10.18 -18.33
N SER A 252 5.40 9.06 -18.53
CA SER A 252 5.02 7.81 -17.87
C SER A 252 5.24 7.88 -16.35
N PRO A 253 4.62 7.00 -15.58
CA PRO A 253 5.05 6.74 -14.20
C PRO A 253 6.53 6.36 -14.17
N TRP A 254 7.15 6.53 -13.00
CA TRP A 254 8.52 6.10 -12.78
C TRP A 254 8.58 4.58 -12.58
N ARG A 255 9.59 3.95 -13.17
CA ARG A 255 10.03 2.59 -12.85
C ARG A 255 11.14 2.72 -11.83
N THR A 256 10.99 2.06 -10.68
CA THR A 256 11.86 2.30 -9.52
C THR A 256 12.65 1.06 -9.13
N MET A 257 13.89 1.28 -8.69
CA MET A 257 14.79 0.26 -8.17
C MET A 257 15.42 0.79 -6.89
N VAL A 258 14.99 0.29 -5.71
CA VAL A 258 15.74 0.52 -4.47
C VAL A 258 16.86 -0.52 -4.42
N ILE A 259 18.10 -0.10 -4.14
CA ILE A 259 19.29 -0.97 -4.18
C ILE A 259 20.13 -0.69 -2.95
N THR A 260 20.39 -1.72 -2.13
CA THR A 260 21.17 -1.57 -0.90
C THR A 260 21.72 -2.91 -0.41
N ASP A 261 22.77 -2.88 0.39
CA ASP A 261 23.34 -4.01 1.13
C ASP A 261 22.79 -4.20 2.54
N ASP A 262 21.81 -3.40 2.94
CA ASP A 262 21.18 -3.43 4.25
C ASP A 262 19.64 -3.44 4.13
N ALA A 263 19.01 -4.53 4.57
CA ALA A 263 17.55 -4.69 4.53
C ALA A 263 16.80 -3.52 5.18
N ARG A 264 17.34 -2.92 6.23
CA ARG A 264 16.73 -1.77 6.95
C ARG A 264 16.61 -0.54 6.05
N LYS A 265 17.53 -0.37 5.09
CA LYS A 265 17.52 0.75 4.14
C LYS A 265 16.43 0.59 3.06
N VAL A 266 16.00 -0.63 2.75
CA VAL A 266 14.80 -0.84 1.93
C VAL A 266 13.59 -0.25 2.63
N LEU A 267 13.41 -0.55 3.91
CA LEU A 267 12.27 -0.10 4.71
C LEU A 267 12.27 1.42 4.95
N SER A 268 13.45 2.05 5.04
CA SER A 268 13.59 3.48 5.28
C SER A 268 13.70 4.32 4.01
N SER A 269 13.65 3.71 2.83
CA SER A 269 13.74 4.43 1.55
C SER A 269 12.54 5.37 1.35
N ASN A 270 12.82 6.60 0.95
CA ASN A 270 11.81 7.57 0.53
C ASN A 270 11.80 7.81 -0.99
N LEU A 271 12.47 6.96 -1.75
CA LEU A 271 12.64 7.11 -3.21
C LEU A 271 11.29 7.29 -3.91
N ILE A 272 10.29 6.44 -3.60
CA ILE A 272 8.99 6.47 -4.26
C ILE A 272 8.23 7.76 -3.92
N LEU A 273 8.25 8.20 -2.66
CA LEU A 273 7.67 9.49 -2.27
C LEU A 273 8.37 10.65 -2.99
N ASN A 274 9.70 10.64 -3.04
CA ASN A 274 10.50 11.69 -3.65
C ASN A 274 10.30 11.82 -5.17
N LEU A 275 9.91 10.75 -5.85
CA LEU A 275 9.60 10.75 -7.28
C LEU A 275 8.21 11.29 -7.61
N ASN A 276 7.36 11.53 -6.61
CA ASN A 276 6.05 12.15 -6.78
C ASN A 276 6.14 13.68 -6.74
N GLU A 277 5.15 14.32 -7.35
CA GLU A 277 5.03 15.79 -7.33
C GLU A 277 4.76 16.29 -5.88
N PRO A 278 5.16 17.53 -5.56
CA PRO A 278 4.79 18.16 -4.31
C PRO A 278 3.27 18.18 -4.07
N CYS A 279 2.87 18.41 -2.82
CA CYS A 279 1.46 18.51 -2.43
C CYS A 279 0.71 19.54 -3.28
N LYS A 280 -0.42 19.14 -3.87
CA LYS A 280 -1.29 19.97 -4.68
C LYS A 280 -2.48 20.55 -3.90
N ILE A 281 -2.70 20.13 -2.67
CA ILE A 281 -3.76 20.64 -1.80
C ILE A 281 -3.23 21.90 -1.10
N LYS A 282 -3.87 23.02 -1.34
CA LYS A 282 -3.41 24.34 -0.83
C LYS A 282 -3.57 24.47 0.69
N ASP A 283 -4.70 24.04 1.22
CA ASP A 283 -4.99 24.00 2.64
C ASP A 283 -5.08 22.54 3.10
N THR A 284 -4.11 22.09 3.88
CA THR A 284 -4.05 20.73 4.43
C THR A 284 -4.44 20.67 5.90
N SER A 285 -4.91 21.76 6.49
CA SER A 285 -5.22 21.84 7.94
C SER A 285 -6.34 20.91 8.39
N TRP A 286 -7.20 20.47 7.48
CA TRP A 286 -8.28 19.53 7.72
C TRP A 286 -7.85 18.06 7.63
N ILE A 287 -6.63 17.78 7.15
CA ILE A 287 -6.08 16.42 7.02
C ILE A 287 -5.34 16.09 8.31
N HIS A 288 -5.73 15.02 8.97
CA HIS A 288 -5.14 14.60 10.23
C HIS A 288 -5.12 13.09 10.38
N PRO A 289 -4.10 12.51 11.03
CA PRO A 289 -4.08 11.09 11.38
C PRO A 289 -5.23 10.72 12.30
N VAL A 290 -5.70 9.47 12.17
CA VAL A 290 -6.89 8.95 12.86
C VAL A 290 -6.60 7.59 13.47
N LYS A 291 -6.94 7.43 14.75
CA LYS A 291 -7.01 6.14 15.43
C LYS A 291 -8.49 5.79 15.64
N TYR A 292 -8.92 4.63 15.14
CA TYR A 292 -10.35 4.31 15.09
C TYR A 292 -10.66 2.87 15.49
N VAL A 293 -11.90 2.63 15.87
CA VAL A 293 -12.53 1.32 16.01
C VAL A 293 -13.65 1.18 14.98
N GLY A 294 -14.25 0.01 14.80
CA GLY A 294 -15.31 -0.07 13.81
C GLY A 294 -16.22 -1.29 13.87
N VAL A 295 -17.44 -1.07 13.40
CA VAL A 295 -18.40 -2.11 13.05
C VAL A 295 -17.96 -2.70 11.71
N TRP A 296 -17.08 -3.70 11.75
CA TRP A 296 -16.43 -4.34 10.61
C TRP A 296 -16.08 -5.80 10.91
N TRP A 297 -15.29 -6.07 11.96
CA TRP A 297 -14.81 -7.42 12.29
C TRP A 297 -15.97 -8.39 12.66
N GLU A 298 -17.12 -7.85 13.12
CA GLU A 298 -18.32 -8.66 13.38
C GLU A 298 -18.78 -9.39 12.12
N MET A 299 -18.77 -8.72 10.96
CA MET A 299 -19.18 -9.30 9.69
C MET A 299 -18.11 -10.22 9.13
N ILE A 300 -16.87 -9.77 9.13
CA ILE A 300 -15.71 -10.53 8.61
C ILE A 300 -15.53 -11.85 9.38
N SER A 301 -15.63 -11.83 10.71
CA SER A 301 -15.46 -13.02 11.55
C SER A 301 -16.70 -13.92 11.63
N GLY A 302 -17.83 -13.52 11.02
CA GLY A 302 -19.07 -14.28 10.98
C GLY A 302 -19.97 -14.13 12.20
N LYS A 303 -19.74 -13.12 13.06
CA LYS A 303 -20.59 -12.81 14.21
C LYS A 303 -21.85 -12.03 13.83
N GLY A 304 -21.77 -11.18 12.80
CA GLY A 304 -22.83 -10.32 12.30
C GLY A 304 -22.93 -10.32 10.77
N GLU A 305 -23.79 -9.50 10.24
CA GLU A 305 -24.07 -9.38 8.81
C GLU A 305 -24.12 -7.91 8.38
N TRP A 306 -23.73 -7.63 7.10
CA TRP A 306 -23.91 -6.30 6.49
C TRP A 306 -25.37 -6.08 6.07
N ALA A 307 -26.09 -7.17 5.67
CA ALA A 307 -27.47 -7.11 5.19
C ALA A 307 -28.46 -6.88 6.33
N TYR A 308 -29.45 -6.00 6.09
CA TYR A 308 -30.52 -5.73 7.04
C TYR A 308 -31.55 -6.85 7.13
N THR A 309 -31.86 -7.48 5.98
CA THR A 309 -32.97 -8.44 5.86
C THR A 309 -32.58 -9.67 5.03
N HIS A 310 -33.30 -10.78 5.22
CA HIS A 310 -33.23 -11.96 4.37
C HIS A 310 -34.49 -12.10 3.46
N ASP A 311 -35.40 -11.14 3.51
CA ASP A 311 -36.64 -11.20 2.72
C ASP A 311 -36.40 -10.99 1.23
N TYR A 312 -35.28 -10.38 0.86
CA TYR A 312 -34.97 -10.02 -0.53
C TYR A 312 -33.75 -10.79 -1.06
N PRO A 313 -33.97 -11.88 -1.83
CA PRO A 313 -32.86 -12.56 -2.52
C PRO A 313 -32.28 -11.74 -3.68
N THR A 314 -33.02 -10.70 -4.13
CA THR A 314 -32.60 -9.71 -5.13
C THR A 314 -33.08 -8.33 -4.73
N VAL A 315 -32.24 -7.31 -4.89
CA VAL A 315 -32.53 -5.92 -4.57
C VAL A 315 -32.64 -5.08 -5.82
N LYS A 316 -33.71 -4.30 -5.92
CA LYS A 316 -33.85 -3.21 -6.88
C LYS A 316 -33.96 -1.91 -6.09
N LEU A 317 -32.91 -1.06 -6.14
CA LEU A 317 -32.74 0.09 -5.27
C LEU A 317 -33.94 1.06 -5.24
N ASP A 318 -34.58 1.24 -6.39
CA ASP A 318 -35.75 2.13 -6.56
C ASP A 318 -37.11 1.44 -6.38
N GLY A 319 -37.12 0.17 -5.98
CA GLY A 319 -38.34 -0.63 -5.87
C GLY A 319 -38.41 -1.60 -4.70
N THR A 320 -37.36 -1.66 -3.86
CA THR A 320 -37.32 -2.53 -2.68
C THR A 320 -37.82 -1.78 -1.46
N ASP A 321 -38.84 -2.34 -0.78
CA ASP A 321 -39.47 -1.73 0.41
C ASP A 321 -38.79 -2.21 1.69
N TYR A 322 -37.74 -1.52 2.12
CA TYR A 322 -37.06 -1.83 3.38
C TYR A 322 -37.82 -1.47 4.63
N VAL A 323 -38.81 -0.56 4.54
CA VAL A 323 -39.62 -0.15 5.70
C VAL A 323 -40.47 -1.30 6.23
N HIS A 324 -41.01 -2.13 5.36
CA HIS A 324 -41.81 -3.30 5.72
C HIS A 324 -41.04 -4.62 5.73
N ALA A 325 -39.76 -4.61 5.40
CA ALA A 325 -38.92 -5.81 5.44
C ALA A 325 -38.66 -6.25 6.89
N LYS A 326 -38.60 -7.56 7.12
CA LYS A 326 -38.28 -8.13 8.43
C LYS A 326 -36.78 -8.05 8.69
N PRO A 327 -36.35 -7.40 9.79
CA PRO A 327 -34.93 -7.41 10.16
C PRO A 327 -34.40 -8.83 10.33
N SER A 328 -33.14 -9.10 9.83
CA SER A 328 -32.47 -10.39 10.01
C SER A 328 -32.17 -10.70 11.47
N GLY A 329 -32.08 -9.67 12.30
CA GLY A 329 -31.62 -9.78 13.70
C GLY A 329 -30.12 -9.91 13.87
N LYS A 330 -29.35 -9.89 12.76
CA LYS A 330 -27.89 -10.00 12.74
C LYS A 330 -27.19 -8.81 12.10
N HIS A 331 -27.96 -7.81 11.63
CA HIS A 331 -27.42 -6.59 11.04
C HIS A 331 -26.58 -5.82 12.07
N SER A 332 -25.27 -5.70 11.83
CA SER A 332 -24.33 -5.11 12.79
C SER A 332 -24.37 -3.58 12.79
N ALA A 333 -24.70 -2.93 11.67
CA ALA A 333 -24.74 -1.46 11.56
C ALA A 333 -26.06 -0.86 12.09
N ASN A 334 -26.55 -1.35 13.22
CA ASN A 334 -27.77 -0.83 13.85
C ASN A 334 -27.47 0.24 14.92
N ASN A 335 -28.45 1.07 15.24
CA ASN A 335 -28.32 2.20 16.17
C ASN A 335 -27.73 1.80 17.54
N ALA A 336 -28.15 0.68 18.10
CA ALA A 336 -27.69 0.25 19.43
C ALA A 336 -26.21 -0.16 19.41
N ASN A 337 -25.80 -0.96 18.41
CA ASN A 337 -24.43 -1.42 18.28
C ASN A 337 -23.46 -0.27 17.94
N VAL A 338 -23.84 0.61 17.03
CA VAL A 338 -23.01 1.77 16.68
C VAL A 338 -22.80 2.69 17.89
N ARG A 339 -23.83 2.94 18.71
CA ARG A 339 -23.68 3.70 19.96
C ARG A 339 -22.71 3.03 20.93
N ARG A 340 -22.74 1.71 21.05
CA ARG A 340 -21.79 0.94 21.86
C ARG A 340 -20.33 1.19 21.42
N TYR A 341 -20.07 1.18 20.12
CA TYR A 341 -18.72 1.50 19.58
C TYR A 341 -18.34 2.97 19.78
N ILE A 342 -19.28 3.90 19.67
CA ILE A 342 -19.04 5.32 19.95
C ILE A 342 -18.67 5.51 21.43
N ASP A 343 -19.39 4.89 22.36
CA ASP A 343 -19.10 4.97 23.80
C ASP A 343 -17.73 4.36 24.12
N PHE A 344 -17.38 3.24 23.51
CA PHE A 344 -16.06 2.63 23.65
C PHE A 344 -14.96 3.53 23.11
N ALA A 345 -15.12 4.08 21.91
CA ALA A 345 -14.16 5.01 21.31
C ALA A 345 -13.93 6.24 22.23
N ALA A 346 -14.98 6.86 22.70
CA ALA A 346 -14.92 8.01 23.60
C ALA A 346 -14.24 7.67 24.93
N ALA A 347 -14.56 6.53 25.53
CA ALA A 347 -13.98 6.09 26.80
C ALA A 347 -12.47 5.80 26.72
N HIS A 348 -11.98 5.43 25.54
CA HIS A 348 -10.59 4.99 25.34
C HIS A 348 -9.75 5.92 24.49
N GLY A 349 -10.25 7.09 24.10
CA GLY A 349 -9.49 8.13 23.40
C GLY A 349 -9.25 7.81 21.93
N PHE A 350 -10.17 7.12 21.27
CA PHE A 350 -10.17 6.94 19.83
C PHE A 350 -10.90 8.11 19.15
N ASP A 351 -10.43 8.47 17.98
CA ASP A 351 -10.90 9.64 17.22
C ASP A 351 -12.21 9.34 16.49
N ALA A 352 -12.41 8.09 16.05
CA ALA A 352 -13.49 7.76 15.14
C ALA A 352 -13.99 6.30 15.26
N VAL A 353 -15.17 6.08 14.66
CA VAL A 353 -15.81 4.77 14.48
C VAL A 353 -16.17 4.57 13.01
N LEU A 354 -15.60 3.56 12.37
CA LEU A 354 -16.03 3.09 11.05
C LEU A 354 -17.34 2.31 11.19
N VAL A 355 -18.28 2.52 10.27
CA VAL A 355 -19.52 1.73 10.21
C VAL A 355 -19.75 1.21 8.80
N GLU A 356 -19.50 -0.07 8.59
CA GLU A 356 -19.86 -0.78 7.35
C GLU A 356 -21.29 -1.32 7.42
N GLY A 357 -21.94 -1.44 6.27
CA GLY A 357 -23.31 -1.98 6.19
C GLY A 357 -24.41 -0.98 6.52
N TRP A 358 -24.12 0.33 6.58
CA TRP A 358 -25.07 1.36 6.97
C TRP A 358 -26.19 1.63 5.96
N ASN A 359 -25.90 1.44 4.67
CA ASN A 359 -26.75 1.81 3.53
C ASN A 359 -27.37 0.60 2.84
N ILE A 360 -28.43 0.80 2.08
CA ILE A 360 -29.18 -0.25 1.39
C ILE A 360 -28.38 -0.87 0.23
N GLY A 361 -28.55 -2.18 0.00
CA GLY A 361 -28.01 -2.92 -1.15
C GLY A 361 -27.19 -4.17 -0.80
N TRP A 362 -26.94 -4.46 0.48
CA TRP A 362 -26.05 -5.54 0.90
C TRP A 362 -26.60 -6.96 0.77
N GLU A 363 -27.91 -7.13 0.49
CA GLU A 363 -28.53 -8.45 0.43
C GLU A 363 -28.02 -9.31 -0.72
N ASP A 364 -27.68 -8.68 -1.88
CA ASP A 364 -27.21 -9.37 -3.09
C ASP A 364 -26.02 -8.66 -3.76
N TRP A 365 -25.13 -8.08 -2.97
CA TRP A 365 -24.08 -7.18 -3.47
C TRP A 365 -22.90 -7.89 -4.16
N SER A 366 -22.42 -9.01 -3.62
CA SER A 366 -21.17 -9.62 -4.08
C SER A 366 -21.37 -10.70 -5.15
N GLY A 367 -20.48 -10.74 -6.15
CA GLY A 367 -20.40 -11.82 -7.15
C GLY A 367 -21.37 -11.74 -8.32
N TYR A 368 -22.31 -10.80 -8.35
CA TYR A 368 -23.34 -10.73 -9.39
C TYR A 368 -23.05 -9.73 -10.50
N MET A 369 -22.00 -8.94 -10.40
CA MET A 369 -21.66 -7.86 -11.35
C MET A 369 -22.85 -6.94 -11.65
N LYS A 370 -23.52 -6.51 -10.59
CA LYS A 370 -24.68 -5.61 -10.64
C LYS A 370 -24.23 -4.16 -10.82
N GLU A 371 -24.70 -3.47 -11.86
CA GLU A 371 -24.37 -2.05 -12.06
C GLU A 371 -24.93 -1.16 -10.94
N LYS A 372 -26.24 -1.30 -10.63
CA LYS A 372 -26.91 -0.53 -9.58
C LYS A 372 -26.98 -1.33 -8.29
N VAL A 373 -25.83 -1.47 -7.62
CA VAL A 373 -25.69 -2.34 -6.45
C VAL A 373 -26.00 -1.61 -5.15
N PHE A 374 -25.44 -0.42 -4.92
CA PHE A 374 -25.61 0.36 -3.71
C PHE A 374 -26.24 1.73 -3.97
N ASP A 375 -27.05 2.18 -3.03
CA ASP A 375 -27.46 3.58 -2.88
C ASP A 375 -26.60 4.21 -1.78
N PHE A 376 -25.76 5.17 -2.14
CA PHE A 376 -24.84 5.85 -1.24
C PHE A 376 -25.49 6.99 -0.43
N LEU A 377 -26.82 7.10 -0.45
CA LEU A 377 -27.57 8.19 0.18
C LEU A 377 -28.60 7.69 1.19
N THR A 378 -29.04 6.44 1.08
CA THR A 378 -30.15 5.90 1.86
C THR A 378 -29.67 4.89 2.89
N PRO A 379 -29.77 5.21 4.20
CA PRO A 379 -29.44 4.26 5.26
C PRO A 379 -30.52 3.17 5.38
N TYR A 380 -30.16 2.04 6.00
CA TYR A 380 -31.13 1.06 6.44
C TYR A 380 -32.06 1.63 7.52
N PRO A 381 -33.25 1.05 7.71
CA PRO A 381 -34.25 1.57 8.68
C PRO A 381 -33.80 1.64 10.15
N ASP A 382 -32.82 0.80 10.52
CA ASP A 382 -32.27 0.73 11.88
C ASP A 382 -30.97 1.53 12.07
N PHE A 383 -30.56 2.33 11.04
CA PHE A 383 -29.40 3.22 11.09
C PHE A 383 -29.84 4.69 10.93
N ASP A 384 -29.99 5.40 12.05
CA ASP A 384 -30.29 6.83 12.02
C ASP A 384 -29.00 7.64 11.88
N ILE A 385 -28.65 7.95 10.64
CA ILE A 385 -27.39 8.66 10.29
C ILE A 385 -27.27 10.00 11.02
N LYS A 386 -28.37 10.75 11.19
CA LYS A 386 -28.37 12.05 11.87
C LYS A 386 -28.14 11.87 13.36
N ALA A 387 -28.96 11.08 14.02
CA ALA A 387 -28.89 10.89 15.47
C ALA A 387 -27.55 10.24 15.89
N LEU A 388 -26.98 9.35 15.09
CA LEU A 388 -25.71 8.72 15.38
C LEU A 388 -24.53 9.69 15.25
N ASN A 389 -24.52 10.56 14.24
CA ASN A 389 -23.48 11.59 14.09
C ASN A 389 -23.58 12.64 15.20
N GLU A 390 -24.78 13.13 15.53
CA GLU A 390 -24.99 14.05 16.65
C GLU A 390 -24.50 13.43 17.98
N TYR A 391 -24.80 12.15 18.21
CA TYR A 391 -24.33 11.42 19.38
C TYR A 391 -22.81 11.28 19.41
N ALA A 392 -22.19 10.87 18.32
CA ALA A 392 -20.73 10.73 18.21
C ALA A 392 -20.05 12.08 18.49
N HIS A 393 -20.49 13.15 17.84
CA HIS A 393 -19.94 14.49 18.04
C HIS A 393 -20.11 14.99 19.48
N SER A 394 -21.21 14.68 20.14
CA SER A 394 -21.42 15.01 21.56
C SER A 394 -20.43 14.33 22.50
N LYS A 395 -19.80 13.24 22.05
CA LYS A 395 -18.77 12.47 22.76
C LYS A 395 -17.34 12.83 22.30
N GLY A 396 -17.19 13.76 21.37
CA GLY A 396 -15.87 14.10 20.77
C GLY A 396 -15.33 13.04 19.79
N VAL A 397 -16.20 12.19 19.26
CA VAL A 397 -15.88 11.11 18.31
C VAL A 397 -16.52 11.43 16.96
N LYS A 398 -15.90 11.03 15.85
CA LYS A 398 -16.49 11.10 14.51
C LYS A 398 -16.89 9.71 14.01
N LEU A 399 -17.78 9.66 13.02
CA LEU A 399 -17.99 8.45 12.24
C LEU A 399 -17.13 8.50 10.98
N ILE A 400 -16.61 7.35 10.55
CA ILE A 400 -15.99 7.16 9.23
C ILE A 400 -17.05 6.54 8.33
N MET A 401 -17.26 7.17 7.18
CA MET A 401 -18.19 6.70 6.15
C MET A 401 -17.64 5.45 5.45
N HIS A 402 -18.52 4.57 5.02
CA HIS A 402 -18.18 3.42 4.18
C HIS A 402 -18.92 3.51 2.83
N HIS A 403 -18.15 3.48 1.75
CA HIS A 403 -18.66 3.41 0.37
C HIS A 403 -18.13 2.13 -0.30
N GLU A 404 -18.77 0.98 -0.03
CA GLU A 404 -18.54 -0.20 -0.85
C GLU A 404 -19.19 -0.01 -2.22
N THR A 405 -18.43 -0.23 -3.28
CA THR A 405 -18.91 -0.04 -4.66
C THR A 405 -19.30 -1.34 -5.36
N SER A 406 -18.88 -2.50 -4.80
CA SER A 406 -18.91 -3.80 -5.50
C SER A 406 -18.33 -3.69 -6.92
N SER A 407 -17.24 -2.90 -7.03
CA SER A 407 -16.54 -2.56 -8.28
C SER A 407 -17.39 -1.91 -9.38
N SER A 408 -18.61 -1.44 -9.07
CA SER A 408 -19.43 -0.65 -10.00
C SER A 408 -19.04 0.82 -9.95
N VAL A 409 -17.92 1.17 -10.60
CA VAL A 409 -17.39 2.54 -10.60
C VAL A 409 -18.33 3.52 -11.28
N MET A 410 -19.06 3.09 -12.32
CA MET A 410 -20.07 3.91 -12.98
C MET A 410 -21.20 4.31 -12.02
N ASN A 411 -21.65 3.39 -11.16
CA ASN A 411 -22.67 3.69 -10.16
C ASN A 411 -22.10 4.65 -9.09
N TYR A 412 -20.86 4.41 -8.64
CA TYR A 412 -20.23 5.25 -7.63
C TYR A 412 -20.01 6.69 -8.13
N GLU A 413 -19.45 6.88 -9.33
CA GLU A 413 -19.25 8.22 -9.90
C GLU A 413 -20.56 8.99 -10.09
N LYS A 414 -21.64 8.29 -10.43
CA LYS A 414 -22.97 8.92 -10.54
C LYS A 414 -23.48 9.52 -9.23
N TYR A 415 -23.15 8.90 -8.11
CA TYR A 415 -23.56 9.35 -6.78
C TYR A 415 -22.53 10.18 -6.04
N MET A 416 -21.26 10.17 -6.45
CA MET A 416 -20.10 10.65 -5.69
C MET A 416 -20.28 12.04 -5.09
N ASP A 417 -20.67 13.02 -5.89
CA ASP A 417 -20.86 14.39 -5.41
C ASP A 417 -21.95 14.49 -4.34
N ARG A 418 -23.06 13.79 -4.55
CA ARG A 418 -24.17 13.78 -3.59
C ARG A 418 -23.79 13.03 -2.30
N ALA A 419 -23.03 11.96 -2.44
CA ALA A 419 -22.55 11.17 -1.31
C ALA A 419 -21.54 11.97 -0.47
N TYR A 420 -20.61 12.68 -1.10
CA TYR A 420 -19.68 13.57 -0.39
C TYR A 420 -20.39 14.77 0.23
N GLN A 421 -21.42 15.33 -0.43
CA GLN A 421 -22.23 16.37 0.17
C GLN A 421 -23.00 15.87 1.41
N LEU A 422 -23.59 14.68 1.34
CA LEU A 422 -24.24 14.04 2.51
C LEU A 422 -23.25 13.85 3.67
N MET A 423 -22.02 13.46 3.38
CA MET A 423 -20.96 13.37 4.40
C MET A 423 -20.70 14.73 5.06
N LYS A 424 -20.60 15.79 4.27
CA LYS A 424 -20.45 17.17 4.79
C LYS A 424 -21.60 17.57 5.67
N ASP A 425 -22.83 17.29 5.24
CA ASP A 425 -24.05 17.69 5.94
C ASP A 425 -24.15 17.05 7.32
N TYR A 426 -23.61 15.82 7.48
CA TYR A 426 -23.58 15.10 8.77
C TYR A 426 -22.23 15.15 9.50
N GLY A 427 -21.23 15.87 8.96
CA GLY A 427 -19.97 16.12 9.65
C GLY A 427 -18.93 15.00 9.59
N TYR A 428 -19.05 14.10 8.61
CA TYR A 428 -17.98 13.16 8.28
C TYR A 428 -16.79 13.87 7.64
N ASP A 429 -15.56 13.40 7.92
CA ASP A 429 -14.33 13.91 7.30
C ASP A 429 -13.44 12.79 6.72
N ALA A 430 -13.89 11.55 6.82
CA ALA A 430 -13.16 10.41 6.24
C ALA A 430 -14.13 9.39 5.65
N VAL A 431 -13.71 8.72 4.57
CA VAL A 431 -14.42 7.63 3.90
C VAL A 431 -13.50 6.44 3.68
N LYS A 432 -13.97 5.23 3.99
CA LYS A 432 -13.44 3.98 3.47
C LYS A 432 -14.21 3.64 2.20
N SER A 433 -13.51 3.56 1.05
CA SER A 433 -14.10 3.10 -0.21
C SER A 433 -13.62 1.68 -0.52
N GLY A 434 -14.53 0.81 -0.98
CA GLY A 434 -14.25 -0.58 -1.36
C GLY A 434 -14.59 -0.86 -2.81
N TYR A 435 -13.86 -1.80 -3.44
CA TYR A 435 -14.01 -2.19 -4.84
C TYR A 435 -13.98 -3.72 -4.98
N VAL A 436 -14.80 -4.40 -4.19
CA VAL A 436 -14.88 -5.87 -4.18
C VAL A 436 -15.56 -6.38 -5.45
N GLY A 437 -14.95 -7.37 -6.12
CA GLY A 437 -15.50 -8.04 -7.29
C GLY A 437 -14.98 -7.51 -8.63
N ASN A 438 -15.60 -7.94 -9.72
CA ASN A 438 -15.18 -7.56 -11.07
C ASN A 438 -15.66 -6.14 -11.43
N ILE A 439 -14.82 -5.39 -12.11
CA ILE A 439 -15.10 -4.01 -12.50
C ILE A 439 -16.32 -3.90 -13.44
N ILE A 440 -17.10 -2.86 -13.20
CA ILE A 440 -18.11 -2.36 -14.14
C ILE A 440 -17.72 -0.91 -14.49
N PRO A 441 -17.40 -0.65 -15.78
CA PRO A 441 -17.79 -1.38 -17.01
C PRO A 441 -17.13 -2.76 -17.19
N ARG A 442 -17.92 -3.74 -17.66
CA ARG A 442 -17.46 -5.13 -17.83
C ARG A 442 -16.30 -5.24 -18.81
N GLY A 443 -15.30 -6.03 -18.44
CA GLY A 443 -14.08 -6.24 -19.22
C GLY A 443 -12.94 -5.34 -18.80
N GLU A 444 -13.19 -4.29 -18.01
CA GLU A 444 -12.14 -3.51 -17.35
C GLU A 444 -11.53 -4.28 -16.19
N HIS A 445 -10.31 -3.90 -15.83
CA HIS A 445 -9.54 -4.48 -14.74
C HIS A 445 -9.22 -3.42 -13.68
N HIS A 446 -9.07 -3.84 -12.42
CA HIS A 446 -8.78 -2.93 -11.28
C HIS A 446 -7.56 -2.04 -11.48
N TYR A 447 -6.63 -2.43 -12.35
CA TYR A 447 -5.37 -1.71 -12.55
C TYR A 447 -5.22 -1.18 -13.98
N SER A 448 -6.31 -1.15 -14.78
CA SER A 448 -6.34 -0.51 -16.10
C SER A 448 -6.22 1.02 -15.97
N GLN A 449 -5.87 1.70 -17.07
CA GLN A 449 -5.79 3.18 -17.09
C GLN A 449 -7.11 3.83 -16.65
N LEU A 450 -8.26 3.25 -17.03
CA LEU A 450 -9.58 3.76 -16.62
C LEU A 450 -9.71 3.78 -15.10
N GLU A 451 -9.39 2.67 -14.44
CA GLU A 451 -9.51 2.54 -12.99
C GLU A 451 -8.49 3.40 -12.24
N ILE A 452 -7.25 3.50 -12.73
CA ILE A 452 -6.26 4.43 -12.17
C ILE A 452 -6.78 5.86 -12.18
N ASN A 453 -7.43 6.28 -13.28
CA ASN A 453 -8.05 7.60 -13.37
C ASN A 453 -9.25 7.75 -12.44
N HIS A 454 -10.07 6.71 -12.29
CA HIS A 454 -11.18 6.69 -11.34
C HIS A 454 -10.68 6.85 -9.89
N TYR A 455 -9.69 6.07 -9.45
CA TYR A 455 -9.16 6.16 -8.08
C TYR A 455 -8.62 7.56 -7.77
N LEU A 456 -7.88 8.15 -8.71
CA LEU A 456 -7.36 9.50 -8.55
C LEU A 456 -8.50 10.55 -8.55
N HIS A 457 -9.51 10.37 -9.40
CA HIS A 457 -10.69 11.22 -9.42
C HIS A 457 -11.43 11.18 -8.07
N ALA A 458 -11.67 10.00 -7.51
CA ALA A 458 -12.32 9.86 -6.21
C ALA A 458 -11.55 10.59 -5.09
N VAL A 459 -10.22 10.46 -5.08
CA VAL A 459 -9.35 11.14 -4.09
C VAL A 459 -9.36 12.65 -4.26
N THR A 460 -9.20 13.15 -5.48
CA THR A 460 -9.16 14.59 -5.74
C THR A 460 -10.54 15.24 -5.52
N ARG A 461 -11.61 14.54 -5.90
CA ARG A 461 -12.97 15.02 -5.67
C ARG A 461 -13.31 15.04 -4.18
N ALA A 462 -12.89 14.04 -3.40
CA ALA A 462 -13.02 14.02 -1.94
C ALA A 462 -12.30 15.22 -1.30
N ALA A 463 -11.13 15.62 -1.82
CA ALA A 463 -10.40 16.79 -1.33
C ALA A 463 -11.20 18.09 -1.49
N ASP A 464 -11.97 18.24 -2.56
CA ASP A 464 -12.86 19.41 -2.74
C ASP A 464 -13.93 19.52 -1.63
N TYR A 465 -14.29 18.40 -1.03
CA TYR A 465 -15.22 18.31 0.11
C TYR A 465 -14.52 18.24 1.47
N HIS A 466 -13.20 18.35 1.53
CA HIS A 466 -12.38 18.14 2.75
C HIS A 466 -12.62 16.77 3.37
N ILE A 467 -12.55 15.72 2.56
CA ILE A 467 -12.72 14.32 2.97
C ILE A 467 -11.41 13.57 2.75
N MET A 468 -10.96 12.87 3.79
CA MET A 468 -9.86 11.92 3.74
C MET A 468 -10.35 10.57 3.18
N VAL A 469 -9.52 9.90 2.39
CA VAL A 469 -9.86 8.65 1.71
C VAL A 469 -8.98 7.51 2.19
N ASN A 470 -9.61 6.38 2.53
CA ASN A 470 -8.99 5.08 2.74
C ASN A 470 -9.53 4.13 1.66
N ALA A 471 -8.71 3.79 0.66
CA ALA A 471 -9.14 3.01 -0.49
C ALA A 471 -8.76 1.53 -0.33
N HIS A 472 -9.77 0.63 -0.32
CA HIS A 472 -9.61 -0.82 -0.29
C HIS A 472 -9.75 -1.40 -1.70
N GLU A 473 -9.13 -2.54 -1.99
CA GLU A 473 -9.04 -3.25 -3.29
C GLU A 473 -8.51 -2.39 -4.47
N ALA A 474 -8.34 -1.10 -4.28
CA ALA A 474 -7.77 -0.20 -5.27
C ALA A 474 -6.32 -0.59 -5.62
N VAL A 475 -5.74 0.07 -6.63
CA VAL A 475 -4.34 -0.18 -6.98
C VAL A 475 -3.39 0.08 -5.80
N ARG A 476 -2.32 -0.72 -5.71
CA ARG A 476 -1.24 -0.52 -4.74
C ARG A 476 -0.69 0.90 -4.78
N PRO A 477 -0.22 1.46 -3.65
CA PRO A 477 0.26 2.83 -3.61
C PRO A 477 1.57 3.00 -4.38
N THR A 478 1.70 4.18 -4.97
CA THR A 478 2.86 4.61 -5.76
C THR A 478 3.39 5.97 -5.32
N GLY A 479 3.15 6.34 -4.04
CA GLY A 479 3.61 7.59 -3.44
C GLY A 479 2.69 8.78 -3.66
N LEU A 480 1.50 8.60 -4.24
CA LEU A 480 0.55 9.68 -4.51
C LEU A 480 0.07 10.40 -3.24
N CYS A 481 0.21 9.78 -2.07
CA CYS A 481 -0.06 10.43 -0.78
C CYS A 481 0.84 11.65 -0.48
N ARG A 482 2.00 11.78 -1.13
CA ARG A 482 2.79 13.03 -1.11
C ARG A 482 2.05 14.16 -1.82
N THR A 483 1.49 13.88 -3.00
CA THR A 483 0.80 14.86 -3.86
C THR A 483 -0.61 15.16 -3.36
N TYR A 484 -1.29 14.13 -2.85
CA TYR A 484 -2.67 14.18 -2.35
C TYR A 484 -2.72 13.54 -0.95
N PRO A 485 -2.30 14.26 0.11
CA PRO A 485 -2.22 13.70 1.46
C PRO A 485 -3.58 13.38 2.11
N ASN A 486 -4.69 13.72 1.49
CA ASN A 486 -6.01 13.22 1.87
C ASN A 486 -6.23 11.73 1.47
N LEU A 487 -5.40 11.14 0.63
CA LEU A 487 -5.27 9.69 0.48
C LEU A 487 -4.50 9.18 1.71
N ILE A 488 -5.22 9.02 2.82
CA ILE A 488 -4.64 8.76 4.14
C ILE A 488 -4.47 7.27 4.42
N GLY A 489 -5.22 6.43 3.74
CA GLY A 489 -5.18 4.98 3.88
C GLY A 489 -5.40 4.27 2.56
N ASN A 490 -4.87 3.07 2.47
CA ASN A 490 -5.07 2.17 1.34
C ASN A 490 -4.80 0.75 1.82
N GLU A 491 -5.60 -0.24 1.38
CA GLU A 491 -5.34 -1.63 1.71
C GLU A 491 -4.45 -2.27 0.64
N SER A 492 -5.01 -2.55 -0.54
CA SER A 492 -4.35 -3.09 -1.75
C SER A 492 -3.33 -4.18 -1.48
N ALA A 493 -3.64 -5.09 -0.57
CA ALA A 493 -2.90 -6.31 -0.24
C ALA A 493 -3.72 -7.15 0.73
N ARG A 494 -3.31 -8.38 0.96
CA ARG A 494 -3.93 -9.29 1.92
C ARG A 494 -3.79 -8.77 3.34
N GLY A 495 -4.88 -8.27 3.93
CA GLY A 495 -4.97 -7.70 5.27
C GLY A 495 -5.44 -8.69 6.33
N THR A 496 -5.81 -8.17 7.51
CA THR A 496 -6.28 -8.98 8.66
C THR A 496 -7.53 -9.80 8.34
N GLU A 497 -8.42 -9.34 7.45
CA GLU A 497 -9.65 -10.06 7.11
C GLU A 497 -9.40 -11.51 6.64
N TYR A 498 -8.29 -11.74 5.94
CA TYR A 498 -7.91 -13.08 5.50
C TYR A 498 -7.56 -14.04 6.63
N GLN A 499 -7.36 -13.56 7.83
CA GLN A 499 -7.29 -14.43 9.02
C GLN A 499 -8.63 -15.12 9.26
N ALA A 500 -9.74 -14.47 8.93
CA ALA A 500 -11.08 -15.05 9.00
C ALA A 500 -11.45 -15.87 7.75
N PHE A 501 -10.66 -15.81 6.68
CA PHE A 501 -10.89 -16.54 5.41
C PHE A 501 -9.88 -17.68 5.19
N GLY A 502 -9.56 -18.42 6.25
CA GLY A 502 -8.64 -19.56 6.20
C GLY A 502 -7.24 -19.29 6.77
N GLY A 503 -6.99 -18.07 7.23
CA GLY A 503 -5.73 -17.68 7.85
C GLY A 503 -4.66 -17.20 6.87
N THR A 504 -3.65 -16.55 7.41
CA THR A 504 -2.46 -16.09 6.71
C THR A 504 -1.23 -16.45 7.52
N LYS A 505 -0.17 -16.92 6.89
CA LYS A 505 1.06 -17.32 7.61
C LYS A 505 1.74 -16.11 8.26
N PRO A 506 2.33 -16.25 9.45
CA PRO A 506 2.96 -15.15 10.18
C PRO A 506 4.03 -14.36 9.41
N GLY A 507 4.77 -15.00 8.49
CA GLY A 507 5.78 -14.32 7.67
C GLY A 507 5.22 -13.20 6.80
N HIS A 508 3.91 -13.19 6.56
CA HIS A 508 3.25 -12.17 5.74
C HIS A 508 3.39 -10.76 6.35
N THR A 509 3.25 -10.60 7.66
CA THR A 509 3.43 -9.29 8.32
C THR A 509 4.88 -8.82 8.35
N ALA A 510 5.85 -9.72 8.18
CA ALA A 510 7.26 -9.41 8.09
C ALA A 510 7.75 -9.17 6.65
N ILE A 511 6.90 -9.39 5.62
CA ILE A 511 7.25 -9.09 4.22
C ILE A 511 6.50 -7.85 3.69
N LEU A 512 5.31 -7.54 4.16
CA LEU A 512 4.53 -6.39 3.69
C LEU A 512 5.29 -5.06 3.78
N PRO A 513 6.07 -4.75 4.84
CA PRO A 513 6.88 -3.53 4.87
C PRO A 513 7.94 -3.43 3.76
N PHE A 514 8.48 -4.57 3.30
CA PHE A 514 9.44 -4.61 2.20
C PHE A 514 8.80 -4.51 0.81
N THR A 515 7.51 -4.70 0.72
CA THR A 515 6.77 -4.82 -0.54
C THR A 515 5.64 -3.80 -0.59
N ARG A 516 4.47 -4.13 -0.06
CA ARG A 516 3.25 -3.34 -0.15
C ARG A 516 3.40 -1.91 0.42
N LEU A 517 4.19 -1.71 1.48
CA LEU A 517 4.37 -0.41 2.10
C LEU A 517 5.37 0.50 1.37
N GLN A 518 6.04 0.03 0.33
CA GLN A 518 7.05 0.81 -0.40
C GLN A 518 6.48 2.05 -1.12
N GLY A 519 5.21 2.11 -1.36
CA GLY A 519 4.56 3.26 -2.01
C GLY A 519 3.65 4.10 -1.13
N GLY A 520 3.44 3.69 0.13
CA GLY A 520 2.56 4.37 1.06
C GLY A 520 2.00 3.49 2.17
N PRO A 521 1.27 4.08 3.12
CA PRO A 521 0.75 3.39 4.29
C PRO A 521 -0.26 2.30 3.93
N MET A 522 -0.46 1.35 4.84
CA MET A 522 -1.45 0.28 4.68
C MET A 522 -2.47 0.29 5.82
N ASP A 523 -3.76 0.27 5.47
CA ASP A 523 -4.83 -0.06 6.39
C ASP A 523 -4.89 -1.59 6.56
N TYR A 524 -3.96 -2.12 7.39
CA TYR A 524 -3.83 -3.56 7.66
C TYR A 524 -4.92 -4.06 8.62
N THR A 525 -5.56 -3.17 9.39
CA THR A 525 -6.58 -3.47 10.40
C THR A 525 -6.07 -4.39 11.54
N PRO A 526 -4.98 -4.01 12.25
CA PRO A 526 -4.40 -4.81 13.33
C PRO A 526 -5.24 -4.76 14.61
N GLY A 527 -4.80 -5.53 15.62
CA GLY A 527 -5.31 -5.44 16.99
C GLY A 527 -6.31 -6.53 17.38
N ILE A 528 -6.36 -7.63 16.65
CA ILE A 528 -7.19 -8.78 17.04
C ILE A 528 -6.56 -9.45 18.27
N PHE A 529 -7.31 -9.51 19.36
CA PHE A 529 -6.92 -10.16 20.62
C PHE A 529 -7.59 -11.52 20.82
N GLU A 530 -8.85 -11.66 20.34
CA GLU A 530 -9.51 -12.96 20.27
C GLU A 530 -9.16 -13.64 18.94
N MET A 531 -8.31 -14.65 19.01
CA MET A 531 -7.75 -15.27 17.80
C MET A 531 -8.72 -16.25 17.12
N ASP A 532 -9.72 -16.75 17.82
CA ASP A 532 -10.74 -17.64 17.27
C ASP A 532 -11.94 -16.85 16.74
N CYS A 533 -12.20 -16.96 15.45
CA CYS A 533 -13.32 -16.28 14.78
C CYS A 533 -14.62 -17.07 14.98
N ALA A 534 -15.76 -16.37 14.92
CA ALA A 534 -17.10 -16.98 15.04
C ALA A 534 -17.39 -17.98 13.91
N ASN A 535 -16.77 -17.81 12.74
CA ASN A 535 -16.87 -18.74 11.60
C ASN A 535 -15.95 -19.96 11.70
N GLY A 536 -15.19 -20.12 12.80
CA GLY A 536 -14.29 -21.25 13.04
C GLY A 536 -12.88 -21.07 12.48
N SER A 537 -12.56 -19.93 11.88
CA SER A 537 -11.19 -19.59 11.46
C SER A 537 -10.34 -19.13 12.65
N HIS A 538 -9.00 -19.12 12.47
CA HIS A 538 -8.05 -18.76 13.51
C HIS A 538 -7.04 -17.71 13.00
N CYS A 539 -6.82 -16.63 13.76
CA CYS A 539 -5.82 -15.62 13.46
C CYS A 539 -4.42 -16.10 13.86
N ASN A 540 -3.54 -16.26 12.89
CA ASN A 540 -2.18 -16.77 13.09
C ASN A 540 -1.22 -15.70 13.63
N SER A 541 -1.43 -15.24 14.86
CA SER A 541 -0.62 -14.23 15.54
C SER A 541 -0.68 -14.45 17.05
N THR A 542 0.07 -13.63 17.81
CA THR A 542 -0.09 -13.49 19.27
C THR A 542 -0.59 -12.08 19.60
N ILE A 543 -1.10 -11.85 20.82
CA ILE A 543 -1.44 -10.49 21.27
C ILE A 543 -0.24 -9.55 21.11
N CYS A 544 0.97 -9.96 21.51
CA CYS A 544 2.15 -9.11 21.36
C CYS A 544 2.56 -8.89 19.89
N GLY A 545 2.35 -9.88 19.03
CA GLY A 545 2.46 -9.71 17.57
C GLY A 545 1.49 -8.65 17.05
N GLN A 546 0.23 -8.68 17.48
CA GLN A 546 -0.77 -7.68 17.10
C GLN A 546 -0.41 -6.27 17.61
N LEU A 547 0.08 -6.14 18.84
CA LEU A 547 0.56 -4.85 19.36
C LEU A 547 1.73 -4.30 18.54
N ALA A 548 2.68 -5.16 18.15
CA ALA A 548 3.85 -4.76 17.37
C ALA A 548 3.48 -4.18 16.00
N LEU A 549 2.37 -4.62 15.39
CA LEU A 549 1.92 -4.15 14.08
C LEU A 549 1.61 -2.65 14.07
N TYR A 550 1.21 -2.05 15.20
CA TYR A 550 1.01 -0.60 15.30
C TYR A 550 2.28 0.21 15.06
N VAL A 551 3.45 -0.43 15.15
CA VAL A 551 4.75 0.20 14.90
C VAL A 551 5.37 -0.27 13.59
N THR A 552 5.28 -1.57 13.27
CA THR A 552 5.92 -2.15 12.08
C THR A 552 5.09 -1.99 10.81
N MET A 553 3.76 -1.92 10.93
CA MET A 553 2.82 -1.71 9.81
C MET A 553 2.36 -0.25 9.83
N TYR A 554 3.10 0.63 9.16
CA TYR A 554 2.81 2.06 9.19
C TYR A 554 1.45 2.40 8.56
N SER A 555 0.66 3.15 9.28
CA SER A 555 -0.55 3.83 8.80
C SER A 555 -0.88 5.07 9.64
N PRO A 556 -1.20 6.21 9.04
CA PRO A 556 -1.75 7.37 9.76
C PRO A 556 -3.25 7.19 10.07
N LEU A 557 -3.88 6.19 9.46
CA LEU A 557 -5.26 5.76 9.74
C LEU A 557 -5.17 4.35 10.33
N GLN A 558 -5.17 4.23 11.66
CA GLN A 558 -4.87 2.98 12.37
C GLN A 558 -6.09 2.45 13.11
N MET A 559 -6.51 1.24 12.79
CA MET A 559 -7.66 0.58 13.40
C MET A 559 -7.27 -0.22 14.64
N ALA A 560 -8.12 -0.19 15.67
CA ALA A 560 -8.21 -1.26 16.67
C ALA A 560 -9.39 -2.15 16.27
N ALA A 561 -9.07 -3.27 15.60
CA ALA A 561 -10.04 -3.98 14.76
C ALA A 561 -10.98 -4.93 15.51
N ASP A 562 -10.60 -5.37 16.73
CA ASP A 562 -11.38 -6.33 17.51
C ASP A 562 -12.62 -5.70 18.18
N PHE A 563 -13.45 -6.55 18.75
CA PHE A 563 -14.65 -6.13 19.49
C PHE A 563 -14.30 -5.45 20.81
N PRO A 564 -15.10 -4.47 21.28
CA PRO A 564 -14.92 -3.86 22.59
C PRO A 564 -14.74 -4.86 23.72
N GLU A 565 -15.58 -5.89 23.79
CA GLU A 565 -15.55 -6.91 24.83
C GLU A 565 -14.29 -7.78 24.84
N ASN A 566 -13.59 -7.90 23.72
CA ASN A 566 -12.33 -8.64 23.66
C ASN A 566 -11.16 -7.80 24.22
N TYR A 567 -11.18 -6.50 23.99
CA TYR A 567 -10.23 -5.58 24.63
C TYR A 567 -10.44 -5.48 26.14
N GLU A 568 -11.71 -5.49 26.61
CA GLU A 568 -12.04 -5.45 28.03
C GLU A 568 -11.47 -6.64 28.82
N LYS A 569 -11.25 -7.79 28.18
CA LYS A 569 -10.58 -8.96 28.80
C LYS A 569 -9.06 -8.75 29.00
N HIS A 570 -8.45 -7.81 28.28
CA HIS A 570 -6.99 -7.59 28.19
C HIS A 570 -6.65 -6.10 28.25
N MET A 571 -7.25 -5.36 29.18
CA MET A 571 -7.10 -3.90 29.30
C MET A 571 -5.66 -3.45 29.55
N ASP A 572 -4.84 -4.31 30.16
CA ASP A 572 -3.43 -4.08 30.40
C ASP A 572 -2.62 -4.11 29.09
N ALA A 573 -2.89 -5.04 28.20
CA ALA A 573 -2.29 -5.09 26.85
C ALA A 573 -2.88 -4.01 25.92
N PHE A 574 -4.20 -3.76 26.01
CA PHE A 574 -4.89 -2.73 25.25
C PHE A 574 -4.36 -1.32 25.51
N GLN A 575 -3.75 -1.11 26.69
CA GLN A 575 -3.11 0.17 27.04
C GLN A 575 -2.05 0.58 25.99
N PHE A 576 -1.32 -0.38 25.39
CA PHE A 576 -0.36 -0.05 24.33
C PHE A 576 -1.07 0.58 23.11
N ILE A 577 -2.20 0.02 22.66
CA ILE A 577 -2.98 0.53 21.52
C ILE A 577 -3.50 1.96 21.83
N LYS A 578 -3.88 2.22 23.07
CA LYS A 578 -4.30 3.56 23.51
C LYS A 578 -3.14 4.57 23.45
N ASP A 579 -1.94 4.16 23.87
CA ASP A 579 -0.78 5.04 24.01
C ASP A 579 -0.05 5.29 22.69
N VAL A 580 -0.01 4.29 21.79
CA VAL A 580 0.80 4.36 20.56
C VAL A 580 0.32 5.48 19.64
N ALA A 581 1.27 6.27 19.11
CA ALA A 581 0.99 7.31 18.14
C ALA A 581 0.73 6.72 16.73
N VAL A 582 0.16 7.52 15.85
CA VAL A 582 -0.11 7.20 14.43
C VAL A 582 0.55 8.17 13.46
N ASP A 583 1.30 9.18 13.98
CA ASP A 583 2.09 10.13 13.20
C ASP A 583 3.45 10.34 13.87
N TRP A 584 4.52 10.49 13.10
CA TRP A 584 5.86 10.31 13.60
C TRP A 584 6.82 11.44 13.20
N ASP A 585 7.69 11.84 14.15
CA ASP A 585 8.81 12.74 13.88
C ASP A 585 10.03 11.98 13.34
N LYS A 586 10.19 10.71 13.72
CA LYS A 586 11.33 9.89 13.32
C LYS A 586 11.01 8.40 13.38
N SER A 587 11.44 7.68 12.35
CA SER A 587 11.37 6.23 12.29
C SER A 587 12.76 5.63 12.08
N ILE A 588 13.05 4.55 12.78
CA ILE A 588 14.33 3.83 12.72
C ILE A 588 14.01 2.33 12.66
N TYR A 589 14.58 1.65 11.68
CA TYR A 589 14.55 0.19 11.62
C TYR A 589 15.82 -0.36 12.28
N LEU A 590 15.66 -1.08 13.37
CA LEU A 590 16.77 -1.56 14.21
C LEU A 590 17.36 -2.87 13.68
N GLU A 591 16.52 -3.75 13.19
CA GLU A 591 16.86 -4.99 12.51
C GLU A 591 15.75 -5.40 11.55
N ALA A 592 16.11 -6.07 10.47
CA ALA A 592 15.15 -6.56 9.50
C ALA A 592 15.74 -7.65 8.60
N GLU A 593 14.91 -8.65 8.27
CA GLU A 593 15.14 -9.61 7.18
C GLU A 593 13.78 -9.96 6.56
N PRO A 594 13.61 -9.87 5.25
CA PRO A 594 12.34 -10.09 4.58
C PRO A 594 11.69 -11.42 4.96
N MET A 595 10.41 -11.37 5.40
CA MET A 595 9.58 -12.51 5.81
C MET A 595 10.03 -13.20 7.12
N GLU A 596 11.17 -12.80 7.69
CA GLU A 596 11.72 -13.45 8.89
C GLU A 596 11.44 -12.60 10.15
N TYR A 597 11.85 -11.33 10.16
CA TYR A 597 11.62 -10.42 11.30
C TYR A 597 11.81 -8.95 10.92
N ILE A 598 11.16 -8.07 11.68
CA ILE A 598 11.36 -6.61 11.63
C ILE A 598 11.25 -6.07 13.03
N THR A 599 12.18 -5.20 13.43
CA THR A 599 12.09 -4.36 14.65
C THR A 599 12.25 -2.91 14.27
N ALA A 600 11.25 -2.09 14.62
CA ALA A 600 11.23 -0.66 14.35
C ALA A 600 11.05 0.15 15.65
N ALA A 601 11.67 1.33 15.69
CA ALA A 601 11.48 2.33 16.75
C ALA A 601 10.98 3.63 16.11
N ARG A 602 9.93 4.24 16.67
CA ARG A 602 9.33 5.47 16.15
C ARG A 602 9.12 6.51 17.24
N LYS A 603 9.52 7.75 16.97
CA LYS A 603 9.26 8.91 17.83
C LYS A 603 7.91 9.52 17.48
N ALA A 604 7.03 9.64 18.45
CA ALA A 604 5.74 10.29 18.27
C ALA A 604 5.90 11.77 17.87
N LYS A 605 5.09 12.22 16.91
CA LYS A 605 5.15 13.60 16.41
C LYS A 605 4.87 14.62 17.52
N GLY A 606 5.74 15.61 17.61
CA GLY A 606 5.62 16.67 18.62
C GLY A 606 5.81 16.22 20.07
N SER A 607 6.38 15.04 20.31
CA SER A 607 6.57 14.45 21.63
C SER A 607 7.99 13.86 21.77
N ASP A 608 8.43 13.63 23.00
CA ASP A 608 9.65 12.88 23.29
C ASP A 608 9.41 11.38 23.50
N ASN A 609 8.18 10.95 23.42
CA ASN A 609 7.80 9.54 23.54
C ASN A 609 8.20 8.73 22.32
N TRP A 610 8.65 7.50 22.57
CA TRP A 610 9.00 6.54 21.55
C TRP A 610 8.19 5.26 21.69
N PHE A 611 8.00 4.57 20.58
CA PHE A 611 7.35 3.27 20.53
C PHE A 611 8.21 2.32 19.72
N VAL A 612 8.39 1.09 20.23
CA VAL A 612 9.16 0.04 19.56
C VAL A 612 8.25 -1.15 19.31
N GLY A 613 8.30 -1.70 18.12
CA GLY A 613 7.57 -2.93 17.77
C GLY A 613 8.51 -3.90 17.06
N GLY A 614 8.40 -5.17 17.43
CA GLY A 614 9.11 -6.25 16.75
C GLY A 614 8.16 -7.39 16.40
N VAL A 615 8.10 -7.77 15.11
CA VAL A 615 7.34 -8.92 14.61
C VAL A 615 8.28 -10.00 14.10
N THR A 616 7.87 -11.25 14.18
CA THR A 616 8.63 -12.38 13.66
C THR A 616 7.75 -13.31 12.81
N GLY A 617 8.36 -13.91 11.80
CA GLY A 617 7.70 -14.84 10.89
C GLY A 617 7.53 -16.25 11.47
N MET A 618 7.84 -17.25 10.66
CA MET A 618 7.60 -18.67 10.99
C MET A 618 8.59 -19.26 12.01
N LYS A 619 9.60 -18.50 12.44
CA LYS A 619 10.61 -18.93 13.42
C LYS A 619 10.62 -17.97 14.60
N ALA A 620 10.91 -18.49 15.79
CA ALA A 620 11.20 -17.63 16.95
C ALA A 620 12.43 -16.76 16.70
N HIS A 621 12.44 -15.55 17.25
CA HIS A 621 13.55 -14.61 17.10
C HIS A 621 13.92 -13.96 18.45
N GLN A 622 15.21 -13.70 18.64
CA GLN A 622 15.71 -12.93 19.78
C GLN A 622 16.27 -11.60 19.28
N SER A 623 15.63 -10.51 19.70
CA SER A 623 16.02 -9.15 19.38
C SER A 623 16.90 -8.57 20.47
N THR A 624 17.96 -7.84 20.07
CA THR A 624 18.78 -7.03 20.97
C THR A 624 18.57 -5.55 20.64
N VAL A 625 17.69 -4.90 21.39
CA VAL A 625 17.30 -3.51 21.18
C VAL A 625 18.18 -2.59 22.01
N LYS A 626 19.09 -1.88 21.34
CA LYS A 626 19.87 -0.78 21.93
C LYS A 626 19.04 0.50 21.89
N LEU A 627 18.90 1.17 23.03
CA LEU A 627 18.08 2.39 23.14
C LEU A 627 18.89 3.67 22.88
N ASP A 628 19.98 3.60 22.13
CA ASP A 628 20.91 4.70 21.83
C ASP A 628 20.27 5.83 20.99
N PHE A 629 19.10 5.58 20.42
CA PHE A 629 18.26 6.58 19.75
C PHE A 629 17.52 7.52 20.71
N LEU A 630 17.44 7.19 22.01
CA LEU A 630 16.84 8.04 23.03
C LEU A 630 17.73 9.26 23.34
N GLU A 631 17.13 10.33 23.80
CA GLU A 631 17.85 11.55 24.19
C GLU A 631 18.80 11.27 25.34
N LYS A 632 20.07 11.69 25.17
CA LYS A 632 21.12 11.49 26.18
C LYS A 632 20.78 12.26 27.46
N GLY A 633 20.89 11.59 28.62
CA GLY A 633 20.61 12.17 29.91
C GLY A 633 19.15 12.13 30.35
N LYS A 634 18.21 11.82 29.44
CA LYS A 634 16.80 11.71 29.73
C LYS A 634 16.43 10.30 30.17
N LYS A 635 15.49 10.21 31.11
CA LYS A 635 14.91 8.96 31.59
C LYS A 635 13.56 8.71 30.92
N TYR A 636 13.24 7.43 30.70
CA TYR A 636 11.98 7.00 30.15
C TYR A 636 11.41 5.86 30.97
N VAL A 637 10.09 5.83 31.11
CA VAL A 637 9.39 4.63 31.60
C VAL A 637 9.14 3.71 30.40
N ALA A 638 9.82 2.57 30.39
CA ALA A 638 9.59 1.51 29.41
C ALA A 638 8.52 0.55 29.94
N THR A 639 7.37 0.46 29.26
CA THR A 639 6.42 -0.64 29.43
C THR A 639 6.61 -1.61 28.28
N ILE A 640 7.03 -2.82 28.59
CA ILE A 640 7.42 -3.86 27.63
C ILE A 640 6.34 -4.93 27.63
N TYR A 641 5.72 -5.14 26.50
CA TYR A 641 4.75 -6.21 26.22
C TYR A 641 5.45 -7.26 25.37
N GLN A 642 5.60 -8.46 25.88
CA GLN A 642 6.38 -9.52 25.24
C GLN A 642 5.63 -10.85 25.32
N ASP A 643 5.77 -11.68 24.28
CA ASP A 643 5.28 -13.06 24.31
C ASP A 643 5.79 -13.80 25.56
N ALA A 644 4.90 -14.53 26.24
CA ALA A 644 5.29 -15.44 27.31
C ALA A 644 6.10 -16.62 26.75
N LYS A 645 6.91 -17.26 27.56
CA LYS A 645 7.73 -18.42 27.13
C LYS A 645 6.92 -19.58 26.54
N ASN A 646 5.68 -19.75 27.00
CA ASN A 646 4.74 -20.76 26.54
C ASN A 646 3.74 -20.23 25.51
N ALA A 647 3.91 -19.02 25.01
CA ALA A 647 3.10 -18.49 23.93
C ALA A 647 3.26 -19.33 22.66
N ASN A 648 2.18 -19.46 21.91
CA ASN A 648 2.17 -20.15 20.62
C ASN A 648 1.01 -19.61 19.79
N TYR A 649 1.30 -19.13 18.60
CA TYR A 649 0.30 -18.46 17.76
C TYR A 649 -0.89 -19.33 17.36
N LYS A 650 -0.81 -20.67 17.49
CA LYS A 650 -1.90 -21.60 17.21
C LYS A 650 -2.65 -22.07 18.44
N THR A 651 -1.94 -22.32 19.54
CA THR A 651 -2.51 -23.05 20.69
C THR A 651 -2.53 -22.26 21.99
N ASN A 652 -1.75 -21.16 22.07
CA ASN A 652 -1.70 -20.28 23.24
C ASN A 652 -1.33 -18.83 22.84
N PRO A 653 -2.12 -18.20 21.96
CA PRO A 653 -1.76 -16.90 21.36
C PRO A 653 -1.90 -15.71 22.31
N GLN A 654 -2.66 -15.86 23.38
CA GLN A 654 -2.98 -14.79 24.34
C GLN A 654 -2.02 -14.76 25.54
N ALA A 655 -0.96 -15.59 25.54
CA ALA A 655 0.00 -15.61 26.63
C ALA A 655 1.09 -14.54 26.46
N TYR A 656 1.10 -13.54 27.32
CA TYR A 656 2.06 -12.44 27.32
C TYR A 656 2.55 -12.09 28.73
N VAL A 657 3.63 -11.30 28.80
CA VAL A 657 4.18 -10.74 30.01
C VAL A 657 4.39 -9.23 29.83
N ILE A 658 3.98 -8.45 30.84
CA ILE A 658 4.21 -7.01 30.88
C ILE A 658 5.25 -6.68 31.94
N THR A 659 6.29 -5.92 31.58
CA THR A 659 7.33 -5.47 32.48
C THR A 659 7.50 -3.97 32.39
N LYS A 660 7.61 -3.28 33.53
CA LYS A 660 7.91 -1.85 33.61
C LYS A 660 9.27 -1.61 34.21
N LYS A 661 10.06 -0.71 33.62
CA LYS A 661 11.35 -0.29 34.16
C LYS A 661 11.76 1.08 33.62
N THR A 662 12.61 1.79 34.42
CA THR A 662 13.23 3.01 33.92
C THR A 662 14.42 2.67 33.02
N VAL A 663 14.51 3.33 31.87
CA VAL A 663 15.58 3.15 30.89
C VAL A 663 16.16 4.50 30.45
N THR A 664 17.33 4.46 29.83
CA THR A 664 18.03 5.62 29.24
C THR A 664 18.62 5.21 27.88
N SER A 665 19.25 6.16 27.19
CA SER A 665 19.99 5.91 25.94
C SER A 665 21.15 4.88 26.07
N LYS A 666 21.55 4.50 27.28
CA LYS A 666 22.57 3.47 27.53
C LYS A 666 21.97 2.07 27.72
N SER A 667 20.67 1.95 27.82
CA SER A 667 20.00 0.68 28.12
C SER A 667 19.96 -0.23 26.87
N VAL A 668 20.09 -1.53 27.13
CA VAL A 668 19.96 -2.58 26.12
C VAL A 668 18.91 -3.58 26.58
N LEU A 669 17.95 -3.88 25.71
CA LEU A 669 16.86 -4.82 25.98
C LEU A 669 17.08 -6.08 25.17
N LYS A 670 16.97 -7.25 25.81
CA LYS A 670 16.93 -8.55 25.14
C LYS A 670 15.50 -9.06 25.19
N LEU A 671 14.92 -9.28 24.03
CA LEU A 671 13.51 -9.62 23.85
C LEU A 671 13.38 -10.90 23.03
N ASN A 672 12.49 -11.78 23.43
CA ASN A 672 12.23 -13.03 22.72
C ASN A 672 10.82 -12.98 22.16
N SER A 673 10.68 -13.32 20.89
CA SER A 673 9.40 -13.50 20.21
C SER A 673 9.26 -14.97 19.80
N VAL A 674 8.11 -15.56 20.04
CA VAL A 674 7.80 -16.88 19.50
C VAL A 674 7.51 -16.81 18.00
N ALA A 675 7.49 -17.92 17.28
CA ALA A 675 7.05 -17.95 15.89
C ALA A 675 5.65 -17.31 15.77
N GLY A 676 5.47 -16.40 14.80
CA GLY A 676 4.22 -15.66 14.60
C GLY A 676 3.88 -14.65 15.70
N GLY A 677 4.81 -14.40 16.60
CA GLY A 677 4.62 -13.50 17.72
C GLY A 677 5.37 -12.17 17.58
N GLY A 678 5.63 -11.55 18.72
CA GLY A 678 6.29 -10.26 18.74
C GLY A 678 6.48 -9.65 20.13
N PHE A 679 6.85 -8.39 20.12
CA PHE A 679 6.89 -7.53 21.31
C PHE A 679 6.55 -6.09 20.94
N ALA A 680 6.04 -5.35 21.91
CA ALA A 680 5.81 -3.92 21.80
C ALA A 680 6.33 -3.19 23.05
N ILE A 681 6.82 -1.96 22.90
CA ILE A 681 7.35 -1.17 24.00
C ILE A 681 6.84 0.25 23.86
N SER A 682 6.22 0.80 24.90
CA SER A 682 6.07 2.24 25.06
C SER A 682 7.21 2.80 25.91
N LEU A 683 7.86 3.87 25.42
CA LEU A 683 8.95 4.58 26.06
C LEU A 683 8.48 6.01 26.35
N LEU A 684 7.88 6.24 27.51
CA LEU A 684 7.32 7.53 27.88
C LEU A 684 8.36 8.37 28.63
N ALA A 685 8.63 9.57 28.14
CA ALA A 685 9.60 10.48 28.70
C ALA A 685 9.18 10.95 30.11
N GLN A 686 10.14 11.00 31.05
CA GLN A 686 9.97 11.51 32.43
C GLN A 686 10.33 12.97 32.54
#